data_4b66b9502d5b49c0d532059d9ac31a9d
#
_entry.id   4b66b9502d5b49c0d532059d9ac31a9d
#
_cell.length_a   1.000
_cell.length_b   1.000
_cell.length_c   1.000
_cell.angle_alpha   90.00
_cell.angle_beta   90.00
_cell.angle_gamma   90.00
#
_symmetry.space_group_name_H-M   'P 1'
#
loop_
_entity.id
_entity.type
_entity.pdbx_description
1 polymer ?
#
loop_
_entity_poly.entity_id
_entity_poly.type
_entity_poly.pdbx_seq_one_letter_code
_entity_poly.pdbx_strand_id
1 'polypeptide(L)'
;MSERSEKLLILADDLTGSLDTGVQLSKKGYEVTVLAANTGIPADFKRDVFVINTDTRHMKSTDAYRIISDLVKDAMSAGFRRFYKKTDSGLRGNVGAELSALLKESGQKTLSFVPAWPKMGRITKNGIHYVNGRPLSESIFAKDVRNPVKQSRIDRLIHLQSDVSVSLNAETEGIAVYDCTGDEEMETLAAKIFADPQSPLIAAGCAGLLEKYPPGADKADSTIQCEGLSEELIVLSGSMNEVTLKQLQYAEDHNACRVHLPVHKILRGEWNQTDTEQFVSAFLHETKTPLAVIDTLDETVTADDKADNAAQIIARHMGMTAACLIRQKPHSTLMIIGGDTLLGCVKALGIETLTPLKEMAPGTVLAQYTNTEGKGYLITKSGGFGDEQLLVKLQKQLEVNMKKRPIIGITMGDPAGSGPEITVKALSDPSLYERCCPLVIGDAKILEQAKKFVSHPEIIIHPVSDVNDALFEYGTIDVYHLDLIDDVKNFKIGEVSKEGGRAAFESVRTVIELAMEKKIDATVTNALNKEAMNLALADEGKHFDGHTEIYATYTNTKKYTMMLAHHDFRVVHVSTHVSLREACDRVKKDRVMEVIQLAYQACKDLGIENPKVGVCGLNPHAGENGLFGREEIDEIIPAIKQAREKGIDAIGPLPPDSAFSQMLGGWYDIIVCMYHDQGHIPTKTIGFVYDRTKQTWKAVEGVNITLGLPIIRTSVDHGTDFPHAGKGESNELSLVNAIDYALRMAR
;
A
#
# COMPACT_ATOMS: atom_id res chain seq x y z
N MET A 1 34.02 -6.48 -6.65
CA MET A 1 33.53 -6.14 -8.00
C MET A 1 32.23 -6.94 -8.16
N SER A 2 31.06 -6.31 -8.04
CA SER A 2 29.78 -6.96 -8.27
C SER A 2 29.70 -7.37 -9.74
N GLU A 3 29.53 -8.66 -9.99
CA GLU A 3 29.23 -9.19 -11.31
C GLU A 3 27.94 -8.51 -11.82
N ARG A 4 28.06 -7.64 -12.82
CA ARG A 4 26.91 -7.03 -13.49
C ARG A 4 26.14 -8.13 -14.18
N SER A 5 24.87 -8.33 -13.78
CA SER A 5 23.95 -9.15 -14.57
C SER A 5 23.87 -8.63 -16.00
N GLU A 6 23.81 -9.52 -17.01
CA GLU A 6 23.64 -9.09 -18.38
C GLU A 6 22.29 -8.38 -18.57
N LYS A 7 22.32 -7.27 -19.29
CA LYS A 7 21.15 -6.43 -19.59
C LYS A 7 20.11 -7.19 -20.40
N LEU A 8 18.83 -7.04 -20.01
CA LEU A 8 17.70 -7.65 -20.73
C LEU A 8 17.01 -6.63 -21.65
N LEU A 9 16.85 -6.95 -22.92
CA LEU A 9 16.03 -6.19 -23.85
C LEU A 9 14.68 -6.88 -24.07
N ILE A 10 13.60 -6.15 -23.87
CA ILE A 10 12.22 -6.61 -24.13
C ILE A 10 11.68 -5.85 -25.35
N LEU A 11 11.19 -6.61 -26.34
CA LEU A 11 10.53 -6.07 -27.52
C LEU A 11 9.02 -6.34 -27.41
N ALA A 12 8.22 -5.32 -27.22
CA ALA A 12 6.77 -5.45 -27.03
C ALA A 12 6.01 -4.85 -28.23
N ASP A 13 4.96 -5.51 -28.63
CA ASP A 13 4.16 -5.17 -29.81
C ASP A 13 3.19 -4.00 -29.60
N ASP A 14 2.93 -3.62 -28.33
CA ASP A 14 2.17 -2.43 -27.96
C ASP A 14 2.66 -1.80 -26.65
N LEU A 15 2.29 -0.53 -26.41
CA LEU A 15 2.78 0.24 -25.26
C LEU A 15 2.19 -0.21 -23.93
N THR A 16 0.91 -0.62 -23.89
CA THR A 16 0.31 -1.16 -22.65
C THR A 16 0.98 -2.48 -22.24
N GLY A 17 1.27 -3.35 -23.20
CA GLY A 17 2.02 -4.58 -22.97
C GLY A 17 3.47 -4.33 -22.54
N SER A 18 4.10 -3.25 -23.03
CA SER A 18 5.42 -2.82 -22.57
C SER A 18 5.44 -2.51 -21.08
N LEU A 19 4.46 -1.75 -20.61
CA LEU A 19 4.34 -1.36 -19.20
C LEU A 19 3.92 -2.52 -18.30
N ASP A 20 2.93 -3.32 -18.74
CA ASP A 20 2.44 -4.51 -18.05
C ASP A 20 3.57 -5.55 -17.82
N THR A 21 4.46 -5.66 -18.80
CA THR A 21 5.63 -6.53 -18.71
C THR A 21 6.75 -5.91 -17.87
N GLY A 22 7.02 -4.64 -18.07
CA GLY A 22 8.06 -3.92 -17.33
C GLY A 22 7.81 -3.89 -15.83
N VAL A 23 6.55 -3.72 -15.40
CA VAL A 23 6.20 -3.68 -13.97
C VAL A 23 6.47 -5.00 -13.25
N GLN A 24 6.39 -6.15 -13.94
CA GLN A 24 6.70 -7.45 -13.34
C GLN A 24 8.18 -7.53 -12.93
N LEU A 25 9.07 -6.88 -13.68
CA LEU A 25 10.49 -6.81 -13.35
C LEU A 25 10.80 -5.71 -12.33
N SER A 26 10.11 -4.58 -12.39
CA SER A 26 10.20 -3.54 -11.35
C SER A 26 9.86 -4.09 -9.96
N LYS A 27 8.82 -4.91 -9.83
CA LYS A 27 8.46 -5.63 -8.59
C LYS A 27 9.57 -6.53 -8.06
N LYS A 28 10.50 -6.94 -8.91
CA LYS A 28 11.64 -7.79 -8.55
C LYS A 28 12.94 -7.04 -8.32
N GLY A 29 12.86 -5.70 -8.21
CA GLY A 29 13.99 -4.83 -7.91
C GLY A 29 14.84 -4.42 -9.11
N TYR A 30 14.40 -4.70 -10.35
CA TYR A 30 15.12 -4.24 -11.54
C TYR A 30 14.79 -2.79 -11.88
N GLU A 31 15.80 -2.04 -12.34
CA GLU A 31 15.61 -0.73 -12.92
C GLU A 31 15.11 -0.87 -14.38
N VAL A 32 13.84 -0.55 -14.60
CA VAL A 32 13.16 -0.71 -15.89
C VAL A 32 12.93 0.63 -16.56
N THR A 33 13.28 0.75 -17.84
CA THR A 33 12.89 1.88 -18.69
C THR A 33 12.13 1.38 -19.91
N VAL A 34 10.97 2.00 -20.15
CA VAL A 34 10.14 1.74 -21.33
C VAL A 34 10.27 2.91 -22.30
N LEU A 35 10.71 2.66 -23.53
CA LEU A 35 10.64 3.63 -24.63
C LEU A 35 9.21 3.64 -25.17
N ALA A 36 8.61 4.82 -25.18
CA ALA A 36 7.25 5.02 -25.65
C ALA A 36 7.11 4.89 -27.16
N ALA A 37 8.17 5.20 -27.90
CA ALA A 37 8.27 5.05 -29.35
C ALA A 37 9.56 4.32 -29.73
N ASN A 38 9.56 3.71 -30.91
CA ASN A 38 10.76 3.08 -31.45
C ASN A 38 11.73 4.16 -32.00
N THR A 39 12.56 4.69 -31.11
CA THR A 39 13.61 5.66 -31.45
C THR A 39 15.01 5.01 -31.58
N GLY A 40 15.05 3.67 -31.60
CA GLY A 40 16.29 2.90 -31.59
C GLY A 40 16.84 2.68 -30.16
N ILE A 41 18.03 2.12 -30.07
CA ILE A 41 18.69 1.82 -28.80
C ILE A 41 19.55 2.99 -28.36
N PRO A 42 19.33 3.60 -27.19
CA PRO A 42 20.16 4.70 -26.71
C PRO A 42 21.62 4.27 -26.52
N ALA A 43 22.56 5.10 -26.96
CA ALA A 43 24.00 4.80 -26.86
C ALA A 43 24.53 4.73 -25.42
N ASP A 44 23.87 5.42 -24.48
CA ASP A 44 24.31 5.54 -23.07
C ASP A 44 23.32 4.84 -22.11
N PHE A 45 23.04 3.56 -22.38
CA PHE A 45 22.10 2.77 -21.60
C PHE A 45 22.72 2.24 -20.30
N LYS A 46 22.17 2.68 -19.13
CA LYS A 46 22.68 2.34 -17.79
C LYS A 46 21.77 1.40 -16.96
N ARG A 47 20.55 1.15 -17.44
CA ARG A 47 19.54 0.38 -16.69
C ARG A 47 19.68 -1.14 -16.88
N ASP A 48 19.09 -1.91 -15.97
CA ASP A 48 19.12 -3.40 -16.02
C ASP A 48 18.22 -3.95 -17.11
N VAL A 49 17.03 -3.34 -17.29
CA VAL A 49 16.01 -3.77 -18.22
C VAL A 49 15.55 -2.63 -19.12
N PHE A 50 15.50 -2.89 -20.38
CA PHE A 50 15.05 -1.96 -21.39
C PHE A 50 13.88 -2.54 -22.19
N VAL A 51 12.77 -1.83 -22.26
CA VAL A 51 11.58 -2.24 -22.99
C VAL A 51 11.35 -1.29 -24.14
N ILE A 52 11.24 -1.81 -25.35
CA ILE A 52 10.92 -1.02 -26.55
C ILE A 52 9.50 -1.34 -26.98
N ASN A 53 8.65 -0.34 -27.05
CA ASN A 53 7.39 -0.41 -27.75
C ASN A 53 7.65 -0.36 -29.26
N THR A 54 7.46 -1.47 -29.95
CA THR A 54 7.68 -1.58 -31.39
C THR A 54 6.48 -1.11 -32.23
N ASP A 55 5.29 -1.02 -31.61
CA ASP A 55 4.01 -0.63 -32.23
C ASP A 55 3.69 -1.47 -33.49
N THR A 56 4.09 -2.75 -33.50
CA THR A 56 4.02 -3.66 -34.68
C THR A 56 2.72 -4.44 -34.78
N ARG A 57 1.86 -4.43 -33.74
CA ARG A 57 0.64 -5.25 -33.65
C ARG A 57 -0.28 -5.10 -34.85
N HIS A 58 -0.46 -3.89 -35.38
CA HIS A 58 -1.38 -3.55 -36.45
C HIS A 58 -0.71 -3.41 -37.81
N MET A 59 0.58 -3.71 -37.90
CA MET A 59 1.35 -3.63 -39.15
C MET A 59 1.20 -4.90 -39.99
N LYS A 60 1.68 -4.82 -41.24
CA LYS A 60 1.84 -6.03 -42.06
C LYS A 60 2.96 -6.90 -41.52
N SER A 61 2.85 -8.20 -41.62
CA SER A 61 3.84 -9.15 -41.06
C SER A 61 5.25 -8.90 -41.60
N THR A 62 5.39 -8.49 -42.88
CA THR A 62 6.69 -8.12 -43.48
C THR A 62 7.34 -6.92 -42.85
N ASP A 63 6.54 -5.90 -42.46
CA ASP A 63 7.06 -4.70 -41.84
C ASP A 63 7.39 -4.96 -40.36
N ALA A 64 6.55 -5.73 -39.66
CA ALA A 64 6.82 -6.17 -38.31
C ALA A 64 8.12 -7.00 -38.22
N TYR A 65 8.29 -7.96 -39.15
CA TYR A 65 9.52 -8.75 -39.26
C TYR A 65 10.75 -7.85 -39.42
N ARG A 66 10.71 -6.88 -40.34
CA ARG A 66 11.84 -5.97 -40.62
C ARG A 66 12.18 -5.13 -39.39
N ILE A 67 11.18 -4.55 -38.73
CA ILE A 67 11.40 -3.71 -37.51
C ILE A 67 12.07 -4.53 -36.40
N ILE A 68 11.59 -5.74 -36.13
CA ILE A 68 12.22 -6.61 -35.11
C ILE A 68 13.62 -7.01 -35.52
N SER A 69 13.82 -7.35 -36.80
CA SER A 69 15.14 -7.74 -37.37
C SER A 69 16.16 -6.63 -37.18
N ASP A 70 15.80 -5.38 -37.54
CA ASP A 70 16.69 -4.22 -37.43
C ASP A 70 17.01 -3.91 -35.96
N LEU A 71 15.99 -3.89 -35.07
CA LEU A 71 16.18 -3.66 -33.62
C LEU A 71 17.08 -4.72 -32.97
N VAL A 72 16.93 -6.00 -33.34
CA VAL A 72 17.76 -7.05 -32.73
C VAL A 72 19.21 -6.90 -33.19
N LYS A 73 19.48 -6.56 -34.49
CA LYS A 73 20.84 -6.29 -35.01
C LYS A 73 21.48 -5.11 -34.28
N ASP A 74 20.75 -4.02 -34.12
CA ASP A 74 21.24 -2.83 -33.43
C ASP A 74 21.56 -3.14 -31.96
N ALA A 75 20.66 -3.90 -31.28
CA ALA A 75 20.84 -4.34 -29.91
C ALA A 75 22.05 -5.27 -29.74
N MET A 76 22.22 -6.22 -30.64
CA MET A 76 23.40 -7.11 -30.66
C MET A 76 24.70 -6.31 -30.84
N SER A 77 24.68 -5.29 -31.68
CA SER A 77 25.79 -4.38 -31.89
C SER A 77 26.08 -3.52 -30.65
N ALA A 78 25.03 -3.13 -29.91
CA ALA A 78 25.14 -2.43 -28.63
C ALA A 78 25.51 -3.32 -27.43
N GLY A 79 25.69 -4.63 -27.66
CA GLY A 79 26.16 -5.57 -26.66
C GLY A 79 25.06 -6.36 -25.91
N PHE A 80 23.79 -6.20 -26.27
CA PHE A 80 22.75 -7.05 -25.69
C PHE A 80 22.91 -8.52 -26.16
N ARG A 81 22.65 -9.45 -25.23
CA ARG A 81 22.69 -10.89 -25.50
C ARG A 81 21.45 -11.60 -24.93
N ARG A 82 20.61 -10.89 -24.19
CA ARG A 82 19.38 -11.41 -23.58
C ARG A 82 18.18 -10.66 -24.12
N PHE A 83 17.26 -11.38 -24.75
CA PHE A 83 16.11 -10.83 -25.43
C PHE A 83 14.83 -11.53 -24.98
N TYR A 84 13.79 -10.77 -24.74
CA TYR A 84 12.44 -11.26 -24.53
C TYR A 84 11.48 -10.63 -25.51
N LYS A 85 10.78 -11.44 -26.31
CA LYS A 85 9.71 -10.94 -27.17
C LYS A 85 8.37 -11.02 -26.42
N LYS A 86 7.85 -9.87 -26.02
CA LYS A 86 6.52 -9.77 -25.46
C LYS A 86 5.47 -9.90 -26.56
N THR A 87 4.59 -10.89 -26.41
CA THR A 87 3.44 -11.11 -27.27
C THR A 87 2.13 -10.75 -26.55
N ASP A 88 1.10 -10.40 -27.33
CA ASP A 88 -0.25 -10.24 -26.77
C ASP A 88 -0.73 -11.53 -26.10
N SER A 89 -1.43 -11.44 -24.96
CA SER A 89 -1.93 -12.61 -24.22
C SER A 89 -3.08 -13.34 -24.94
N GLY A 90 -3.67 -12.73 -25.96
CA GLY A 90 -4.62 -13.31 -26.91
C GLY A 90 -4.00 -13.62 -28.27
N LEU A 91 -2.66 -13.57 -28.38
CA LEU A 91 -1.88 -13.86 -29.60
C LEU A 91 -2.32 -13.06 -30.82
N ARG A 92 -2.82 -11.84 -30.65
CA ARG A 92 -3.12 -10.91 -31.74
C ARG A 92 -1.82 -10.41 -32.36
N GLY A 93 -1.89 -9.99 -33.63
CA GLY A 93 -0.80 -9.34 -34.37
C GLY A 93 0.14 -10.31 -35.07
N ASN A 94 1.42 -9.97 -35.10
CA ASN A 94 2.41 -10.55 -35.97
C ASN A 94 3.32 -11.61 -35.31
N VAL A 95 2.73 -12.48 -34.46
CA VAL A 95 3.46 -13.40 -33.56
C VAL A 95 4.50 -14.23 -34.31
N GLY A 96 4.13 -14.89 -35.42
CA GLY A 96 5.04 -15.77 -36.19
C GLY A 96 6.18 -14.99 -36.85
N ALA A 97 5.88 -13.83 -37.43
CA ALA A 97 6.86 -12.98 -38.10
C ALA A 97 7.90 -12.40 -37.09
N GLU A 98 7.42 -11.92 -35.93
CA GLU A 98 8.27 -11.29 -34.92
C GLU A 98 9.17 -12.31 -34.19
N LEU A 99 8.64 -13.51 -33.86
CA LEU A 99 9.43 -14.58 -33.25
C LEU A 99 10.50 -15.11 -34.21
N SER A 100 10.17 -15.28 -35.50
CA SER A 100 11.14 -15.72 -36.48
C SER A 100 12.24 -14.70 -36.76
N ALA A 101 11.91 -13.39 -36.73
CA ALA A 101 12.91 -12.33 -36.84
C ALA A 101 13.89 -12.35 -35.66
N LEU A 102 13.37 -12.44 -34.41
CA LEU A 102 14.20 -12.53 -33.22
C LEU A 102 15.11 -13.76 -33.26
N LEU A 103 14.56 -14.94 -33.56
CA LEU A 103 15.35 -16.18 -33.63
C LEU A 103 16.49 -16.05 -34.64
N LYS A 104 16.20 -15.58 -35.86
CA LYS A 104 17.18 -15.47 -36.92
C LYS A 104 18.30 -14.49 -36.58
N GLU A 105 17.96 -13.29 -36.15
CA GLU A 105 18.94 -12.23 -35.98
C GLU A 105 19.77 -12.37 -34.69
N SER A 106 19.23 -13.06 -33.66
CA SER A 106 19.98 -13.37 -32.44
C SER A 106 21.08 -14.41 -32.62
N GLY A 107 21.05 -15.16 -33.75
CA GLY A 107 21.97 -16.24 -34.00
C GLY A 107 21.82 -17.47 -33.11
N GLN A 108 20.77 -17.53 -32.29
CA GLN A 108 20.45 -18.67 -31.44
C GLN A 108 19.75 -19.77 -32.23
N LYS A 109 19.87 -21.01 -31.76
CA LYS A 109 19.23 -22.16 -32.42
C LYS A 109 17.79 -22.36 -32.00
N THR A 110 17.44 -22.03 -30.77
CA THR A 110 16.13 -22.28 -30.19
C THR A 110 15.60 -21.04 -29.48
N LEU A 111 14.33 -20.72 -29.71
CA LEU A 111 13.59 -19.67 -29.00
C LEU A 111 12.51 -20.35 -28.13
N SER A 112 12.54 -20.14 -26.82
CA SER A 112 11.52 -20.65 -25.90
C SER A 112 10.29 -19.75 -25.90
N PHE A 113 9.12 -20.30 -26.28
CA PHE A 113 7.87 -19.56 -26.31
C PHE A 113 6.83 -20.10 -25.33
N VAL A 114 6.47 -19.31 -24.32
CA VAL A 114 5.46 -19.63 -23.29
C VAL A 114 4.36 -18.57 -23.33
N PRO A 115 3.31 -18.72 -24.16
CA PRO A 115 2.26 -17.71 -24.30
C PRO A 115 1.25 -17.69 -23.15
N ALA A 116 1.29 -18.68 -22.27
CA ALA A 116 0.34 -18.83 -21.16
C ALA A 116 0.49 -17.77 -20.07
N TRP A 117 -0.62 -17.49 -19.39
CA TRP A 117 -0.70 -16.72 -18.15
C TRP A 117 -1.85 -17.28 -17.30
N PRO A 118 -1.64 -18.37 -16.55
CA PRO A 118 -2.72 -19.12 -15.88
C PRO A 118 -3.56 -18.29 -14.94
N LYS A 119 -2.96 -17.43 -14.15
CA LYS A 119 -3.66 -16.49 -13.24
C LYS A 119 -4.67 -15.61 -13.94
N MET A 120 -4.43 -15.32 -15.23
CA MET A 120 -5.31 -14.50 -16.06
C MET A 120 -6.23 -15.34 -16.96
N GLY A 121 -6.35 -16.64 -16.69
CA GLY A 121 -7.17 -17.55 -17.46
C GLY A 121 -6.66 -17.82 -18.89
N ARG A 122 -5.34 -17.60 -19.17
CA ARG A 122 -4.68 -17.92 -20.44
C ARG A 122 -3.81 -19.14 -20.22
N ILE A 123 -4.21 -20.25 -20.83
CA ILE A 123 -3.46 -21.52 -20.73
C ILE A 123 -3.15 -22.11 -22.09
N THR A 124 -2.08 -22.89 -22.16
CA THR A 124 -1.73 -23.66 -23.35
C THR A 124 -1.72 -25.12 -23.00
N LYS A 125 -2.45 -25.94 -23.77
CA LYS A 125 -2.56 -27.38 -23.54
C LYS A 125 -2.56 -28.10 -24.90
N ASN A 126 -1.66 -29.06 -25.09
CA ASN A 126 -1.46 -29.80 -26.35
C ASN A 126 -1.24 -28.86 -27.56
N GLY A 127 -0.51 -27.76 -27.36
CA GLY A 127 -0.24 -26.73 -28.36
C GLY A 127 -1.46 -25.87 -28.72
N ILE A 128 -2.56 -25.98 -28.03
CA ILE A 128 -3.78 -25.16 -28.20
C ILE A 128 -3.82 -24.11 -27.10
N HIS A 129 -4.01 -22.84 -27.48
CA HIS A 129 -4.17 -21.74 -26.55
C HIS A 129 -5.64 -21.51 -26.19
N TYR A 130 -5.91 -21.35 -24.89
CA TYR A 130 -7.25 -21.13 -24.34
C TYR A 130 -7.31 -19.81 -23.59
N VAL A 131 -8.48 -19.18 -23.64
CA VAL A 131 -8.82 -17.96 -22.91
C VAL A 131 -10.09 -18.20 -22.11
N ASN A 132 -9.99 -18.17 -20.78
CA ASN A 132 -11.09 -18.47 -19.86
C ASN A 132 -11.82 -19.78 -20.20
N GLY A 133 -11.04 -20.83 -20.47
CA GLY A 133 -11.53 -22.18 -20.79
C GLY A 133 -12.06 -22.39 -22.22
N ARG A 134 -12.08 -21.36 -23.07
CA ARG A 134 -12.47 -21.45 -24.49
C ARG A 134 -11.26 -21.45 -25.40
N PRO A 135 -11.23 -22.22 -26.47
CA PRO A 135 -10.19 -22.11 -27.49
C PRO A 135 -10.07 -20.67 -27.99
N LEU A 136 -8.86 -20.22 -28.30
CA LEU A 136 -8.57 -18.83 -28.70
C LEU A 136 -9.46 -18.35 -29.86
N SER A 137 -9.67 -19.18 -30.87
CA SER A 137 -10.52 -18.89 -32.03
C SER A 137 -12.03 -18.78 -31.72
N GLU A 138 -12.45 -19.13 -30.50
CA GLU A 138 -13.82 -19.02 -30.01
C GLU A 138 -13.95 -17.95 -28.89
N SER A 139 -12.85 -17.31 -28.56
CA SER A 139 -12.78 -16.28 -27.51
C SER A 139 -13.16 -14.90 -28.06
N ILE A 140 -13.16 -13.90 -27.16
CA ILE A 140 -13.36 -12.49 -27.52
C ILE A 140 -12.34 -11.99 -28.56
N PHE A 141 -11.14 -12.57 -28.59
CA PHE A 141 -10.08 -12.20 -29.54
C PHE A 141 -10.36 -12.65 -30.97
N ALA A 142 -11.23 -13.64 -31.16
CA ALA A 142 -11.69 -14.03 -32.48
C ALA A 142 -12.55 -12.96 -33.17
N LYS A 143 -13.15 -12.06 -32.37
CA LYS A 143 -14.01 -10.97 -32.82
C LYS A 143 -13.31 -9.60 -32.77
N ASP A 144 -11.99 -9.57 -32.50
CA ASP A 144 -11.23 -8.32 -32.57
C ASP A 144 -11.35 -7.67 -33.94
N VAL A 145 -11.70 -6.38 -33.97
CA VAL A 145 -12.04 -5.66 -35.21
C VAL A 145 -10.83 -5.52 -36.12
N ARG A 146 -9.62 -5.40 -35.58
CA ARG A 146 -8.39 -5.15 -36.34
C ARG A 146 -7.55 -6.41 -36.53
N ASN A 147 -7.43 -7.24 -35.50
CA ASN A 147 -6.58 -8.43 -35.49
C ASN A 147 -7.38 -9.65 -34.99
N PRO A 148 -8.39 -10.11 -35.73
CA PRO A 148 -9.16 -11.28 -35.33
C PRO A 148 -8.30 -12.54 -35.35
N VAL A 149 -8.24 -13.27 -34.23
CA VAL A 149 -7.44 -14.51 -34.13
C VAL A 149 -8.33 -15.71 -34.40
N LYS A 150 -8.13 -16.33 -35.58
CA LYS A 150 -8.95 -17.45 -36.05
C LYS A 150 -8.30 -18.82 -35.87
N GLN A 151 -7.11 -18.87 -35.29
CA GLN A 151 -6.33 -20.09 -35.07
C GLN A 151 -5.98 -20.26 -33.59
N SER A 152 -6.37 -21.39 -32.99
CA SER A 152 -6.06 -21.71 -31.60
C SER A 152 -4.80 -22.55 -31.41
N ARG A 153 -4.37 -23.30 -32.45
CA ARG A 153 -3.10 -24.05 -32.40
C ARG A 153 -1.94 -23.13 -32.71
N ILE A 154 -0.99 -23.08 -31.78
CA ILE A 154 0.10 -22.11 -31.81
C ILE A 154 1.08 -22.39 -32.96
N ASP A 155 1.42 -23.66 -33.22
CA ASP A 155 2.24 -24.06 -34.36
C ASP A 155 1.65 -23.56 -35.66
N ARG A 156 0.35 -23.79 -35.91
CA ARG A 156 -0.36 -23.30 -37.08
C ARG A 156 -0.44 -21.79 -37.15
N LEU A 157 -0.65 -21.13 -36.01
CA LEU A 157 -0.70 -19.66 -35.93
C LEU A 157 0.65 -19.05 -36.36
N ILE A 158 1.77 -19.61 -35.90
CA ILE A 158 3.12 -19.19 -36.31
C ILE A 158 3.31 -19.38 -37.79
N HIS A 159 2.92 -20.54 -38.32
CA HIS A 159 3.07 -20.86 -39.75
C HIS A 159 2.19 -20.03 -40.70
N LEU A 160 1.20 -19.28 -40.21
CA LEU A 160 0.50 -18.27 -41.02
C LEU A 160 1.42 -17.12 -41.48
N GLN A 161 2.54 -16.91 -40.78
CA GLN A 161 3.41 -15.74 -40.95
C GLN A 161 4.88 -16.09 -41.15
N SER A 162 5.29 -17.36 -40.99
CA SER A 162 6.69 -17.80 -41.05
C SER A 162 6.80 -19.30 -41.32
N ASP A 163 7.86 -19.70 -42.03
CA ASP A 163 8.21 -21.10 -42.30
C ASP A 163 9.18 -21.69 -41.25
N VAL A 164 9.38 -21.01 -40.10
CA VAL A 164 10.27 -21.47 -39.04
C VAL A 164 9.79 -22.78 -38.44
N SER A 165 10.73 -23.71 -38.14
CA SER A 165 10.40 -24.94 -37.42
C SER A 165 9.79 -24.69 -36.07
N VAL A 166 8.70 -25.38 -35.72
CA VAL A 166 8.01 -25.25 -34.41
C VAL A 166 7.93 -26.62 -33.76
N SER A 167 8.41 -26.74 -32.54
CA SER A 167 8.27 -27.93 -31.67
C SER A 167 7.33 -27.67 -30.51
N LEU A 168 6.67 -28.73 -30.04
CA LEU A 168 5.79 -28.67 -28.85
C LEU A 168 6.46 -29.42 -27.70
N ASN A 169 6.64 -28.73 -26.56
CA ASN A 169 7.23 -29.26 -25.33
C ASN A 169 8.63 -29.91 -25.49
N ALA A 170 9.35 -29.53 -26.54
CA ALA A 170 10.67 -30.07 -26.86
C ALA A 170 11.62 -28.95 -27.31
N GLU A 171 12.86 -29.00 -26.87
CA GLU A 171 13.92 -28.08 -27.28
C GLU A 171 14.60 -28.62 -28.54
N THR A 172 14.04 -28.25 -29.67
CA THR A 172 14.64 -28.52 -31.00
C THR A 172 14.99 -27.20 -31.67
N GLU A 173 15.76 -27.24 -32.74
CA GLU A 173 16.07 -26.06 -33.56
C GLU A 173 14.76 -25.42 -34.08
N GLY A 174 14.62 -24.11 -33.86
CA GLY A 174 13.42 -23.34 -34.18
C GLY A 174 12.71 -22.73 -32.99
N ILE A 175 11.38 -22.64 -33.01
CA ILE A 175 10.56 -22.12 -31.90
C ILE A 175 10.03 -23.29 -31.08
N ALA A 176 10.45 -23.38 -29.82
CA ALA A 176 9.98 -24.36 -28.85
C ALA A 176 8.78 -23.79 -28.08
N VAL A 177 7.58 -24.22 -28.38
CA VAL A 177 6.33 -23.83 -27.71
C VAL A 177 6.08 -24.75 -26.51
N TYR A 178 5.84 -24.18 -25.34
CA TYR A 178 5.57 -24.95 -24.12
C TYR A 178 4.11 -24.85 -23.71
N ASP A 179 3.53 -25.99 -23.37
CA ASP A 179 2.27 -26.06 -22.65
C ASP A 179 2.43 -25.55 -21.22
N CYS A 180 1.43 -24.87 -20.73
CA CYS A 180 1.37 -24.40 -19.36
C CYS A 180 -0.10 -24.17 -18.95
N THR A 181 -0.57 -24.93 -17.96
CA THR A 181 -1.96 -24.93 -17.50
C THR A 181 -2.13 -24.40 -16.08
N GLY A 182 -1.03 -24.23 -15.33
CA GLY A 182 -1.03 -23.80 -13.95
C GLY A 182 0.22 -23.02 -13.55
N ASP A 183 0.18 -22.41 -12.37
CA ASP A 183 1.28 -21.60 -11.84
C ASP A 183 2.53 -22.44 -11.52
N GLU A 184 2.39 -23.66 -11.04
CA GLU A 184 3.52 -24.57 -10.74
C GLU A 184 4.28 -24.96 -12.01
N GLU A 185 3.56 -25.23 -13.13
CA GLU A 185 4.16 -25.47 -14.42
C GLU A 185 4.90 -24.22 -14.94
N MET A 186 4.32 -23.03 -14.72
CA MET A 186 4.92 -21.75 -15.08
C MET A 186 6.24 -21.52 -14.31
N GLU A 187 6.27 -21.83 -13.01
CA GLU A 187 7.47 -21.75 -12.18
C GLU A 187 8.56 -22.70 -12.68
N THR A 188 8.20 -23.93 -12.99
CA THR A 188 9.13 -24.92 -13.50
C THR A 188 9.72 -24.49 -14.85
N LEU A 189 8.89 -24.00 -15.78
CA LEU A 189 9.34 -23.50 -17.08
C LEU A 189 10.24 -22.25 -16.93
N ALA A 190 9.86 -21.31 -16.07
CA ALA A 190 10.66 -20.13 -15.82
C ALA A 190 12.02 -20.47 -15.21
N ALA A 191 12.06 -21.37 -14.21
CA ALA A 191 13.30 -21.85 -13.61
C ALA A 191 14.24 -22.48 -14.64
N LYS A 192 13.67 -23.23 -15.62
CA LYS A 192 14.44 -23.82 -16.71
C LYS A 192 14.94 -22.77 -17.70
N ILE A 193 14.06 -21.89 -18.18
CA ILE A 193 14.37 -20.89 -19.21
C ILE A 193 15.35 -19.82 -18.71
N PHE A 194 15.22 -19.42 -17.46
CA PHE A 194 16.04 -18.37 -16.82
C PHE A 194 17.16 -18.91 -15.92
N ALA A 195 17.50 -20.20 -16.02
CA ALA A 195 18.43 -20.90 -15.11
C ALA A 195 19.81 -20.25 -15.01
N ASP A 196 20.33 -19.69 -16.10
CA ASP A 196 21.65 -19.05 -16.14
C ASP A 196 21.53 -17.57 -16.52
N PRO A 197 21.78 -16.65 -15.55
CA PRO A 197 21.71 -15.22 -15.80
C PRO A 197 22.85 -14.69 -16.67
N GLN A 198 23.92 -15.47 -16.89
CA GLN A 198 25.09 -15.08 -17.67
C GLN A 198 25.04 -15.57 -19.13
N SER A 199 24.16 -16.53 -19.43
CA SER A 199 24.04 -17.06 -20.79
C SER A 199 23.17 -16.18 -21.69
N PRO A 200 23.48 -16.14 -23.00
CA PRO A 200 22.56 -15.55 -23.98
C PRO A 200 21.20 -16.17 -23.87
N LEU A 201 20.15 -15.34 -23.91
CA LEU A 201 18.75 -15.75 -23.75
C LEU A 201 17.91 -15.21 -24.91
N ILE A 202 17.13 -16.07 -25.55
CA ILE A 202 15.97 -15.67 -26.34
C ILE A 202 14.73 -16.42 -25.88
N ALA A 203 13.77 -15.66 -25.34
CA ALA A 203 12.51 -16.18 -24.88
C ALA A 203 11.35 -15.28 -25.34
N ALA A 204 10.15 -15.83 -25.35
CA ALA A 204 8.95 -15.08 -25.72
C ALA A 204 7.74 -15.55 -24.89
N GLY A 205 6.76 -14.66 -24.78
CA GLY A 205 5.50 -14.92 -24.10
C GLY A 205 4.78 -13.62 -23.74
N CYS A 206 3.71 -13.74 -22.98
CA CYS A 206 3.08 -12.58 -22.35
C CYS A 206 3.79 -12.20 -21.05
N ALA A 207 3.22 -11.31 -20.23
CA ALA A 207 3.82 -10.90 -18.95
C ALA A 207 3.93 -12.04 -17.91
N GLY A 208 3.10 -13.09 -18.04
CA GLY A 208 3.04 -14.20 -17.07
C GLY A 208 4.36 -14.96 -16.88
N LEU A 209 5.17 -15.16 -17.91
CA LEU A 209 6.47 -15.80 -17.77
C LEU A 209 7.45 -14.92 -16.98
N LEU A 210 7.41 -13.60 -17.21
CA LEU A 210 8.29 -12.65 -16.52
C LEU A 210 7.88 -12.37 -15.05
N GLU A 211 6.64 -12.67 -14.65
CA GLU A 211 6.28 -12.75 -13.23
C GLU A 211 7.17 -13.73 -12.44
N LYS A 212 7.71 -14.74 -13.11
CA LYS A 212 8.57 -15.77 -12.52
C LYS A 212 10.06 -15.55 -12.83
N TYR A 213 10.43 -14.40 -13.42
CA TYR A 213 11.83 -14.04 -13.63
C TYR A 213 12.57 -13.98 -12.28
N PRO A 214 13.84 -14.43 -12.18
CA PRO A 214 14.59 -14.36 -10.91
C PRO A 214 14.62 -12.95 -10.32
N PRO A 215 14.67 -12.81 -8.98
CA PRO A 215 14.80 -11.50 -8.35
C PRO A 215 16.16 -10.85 -8.70
N GLY A 216 16.19 -9.55 -8.79
CA GLY A 216 17.42 -8.76 -8.93
C GLY A 216 18.25 -8.80 -7.65
N ALA A 217 19.56 -8.50 -7.75
CA ALA A 217 20.41 -8.38 -6.60
C ALA A 217 20.00 -7.17 -5.76
N ASP A 218 19.73 -7.42 -4.47
CA ASP A 218 19.56 -6.47 -3.37
C ASP A 218 18.99 -5.08 -3.72
N LYS A 219 17.68 -5.00 -3.91
CA LYS A 219 16.95 -3.78 -3.56
C LYS A 219 15.74 -4.18 -2.74
N ALA A 220 15.81 -3.82 -1.45
CA ALA A 220 14.65 -3.75 -0.60
C ALA A 220 13.50 -3.04 -1.34
N ASP A 221 12.30 -3.46 -1.04
CA ASP A 221 11.05 -2.82 -1.44
C ASP A 221 11.19 -1.31 -1.22
N SER A 222 11.69 -0.59 -2.21
CA SER A 222 11.72 0.86 -2.15
C SER A 222 10.27 1.30 -2.28
N THR A 223 9.67 1.67 -1.18
CA THR A 223 8.39 2.36 -1.15
C THR A 223 8.51 3.57 -2.06
N ILE A 224 7.83 3.45 -3.17
CA ILE A 224 7.82 4.50 -4.18
C ILE A 224 6.97 5.63 -3.60
N GLN A 225 7.62 6.65 -3.05
CA GLN A 225 6.97 7.91 -2.74
C GLN A 225 6.55 8.52 -4.08
N CYS A 226 5.26 8.45 -4.37
CA CYS A 226 4.68 9.08 -5.55
C CYS A 226 4.28 10.52 -5.19
N GLU A 227 5.27 11.37 -4.88
CA GLU A 227 5.03 12.80 -4.79
C GLU A 227 4.42 13.30 -6.10
N GLY A 228 3.22 13.88 -6.03
CA GLY A 228 2.53 14.42 -7.21
C GLY A 228 1.35 13.62 -7.74
N LEU A 229 0.98 12.48 -7.12
CA LEU A 229 -0.33 11.87 -7.35
C LEU A 229 -1.42 12.69 -6.62
N SER A 230 -2.64 12.67 -7.11
CA SER A 230 -3.82 13.29 -6.49
C SER A 230 -4.88 12.25 -6.19
N GLU A 231 -5.71 12.50 -5.20
CA GLU A 231 -6.93 11.73 -4.95
C GLU A 231 -7.97 11.89 -6.07
N GLU A 232 -7.85 12.94 -6.86
CA GLU A 232 -8.68 13.15 -8.04
C GLU A 232 -8.17 12.32 -9.20
N LEU A 233 -8.98 11.34 -9.60
CA LEU A 233 -8.70 10.45 -10.72
C LEU A 233 -9.51 10.86 -11.95
N ILE A 234 -8.83 11.32 -13.00
CA ILE A 234 -9.42 11.59 -14.30
C ILE A 234 -9.09 10.45 -15.25
N VAL A 235 -10.12 9.77 -15.75
CA VAL A 235 -9.99 8.63 -16.64
C VAL A 235 -10.23 9.06 -18.07
N LEU A 236 -9.26 8.82 -18.96
CA LEU A 236 -9.41 8.94 -20.42
C LEU A 236 -9.56 7.56 -21.04
N SER A 237 -10.68 7.25 -21.64
CA SER A 237 -10.96 5.94 -22.24
C SER A 237 -11.34 6.04 -23.72
N GLY A 238 -10.47 5.50 -24.59
CA GLY A 238 -10.82 5.24 -25.99
C GLY A 238 -11.18 3.77 -26.25
N SER A 239 -11.33 2.96 -25.20
CA SER A 239 -11.56 1.53 -25.30
C SER A 239 -13.04 1.20 -25.42
N MET A 240 -13.42 0.54 -26.50
CA MET A 240 -14.77 -0.02 -26.73
C MET A 240 -14.89 -1.47 -26.23
N ASN A 241 -13.94 -1.96 -25.45
CA ASN A 241 -14.00 -3.32 -24.88
C ASN A 241 -15.14 -3.42 -23.86
N GLU A 242 -15.90 -4.51 -23.91
CA GLU A 242 -17.06 -4.76 -23.01
C GLU A 242 -16.70 -4.65 -21.53
N VAL A 243 -15.51 -5.12 -21.12
CA VAL A 243 -15.02 -5.00 -19.73
C VAL A 243 -14.87 -3.54 -19.36
N THR A 244 -14.26 -2.72 -20.21
CA THR A 244 -14.08 -1.29 -19.96
C THR A 244 -15.44 -0.58 -19.89
N LEU A 245 -16.35 -0.85 -20.82
CA LEU A 245 -17.67 -0.20 -20.84
C LEU A 245 -18.47 -0.47 -19.55
N LYS A 246 -18.40 -1.71 -19.02
CA LYS A 246 -19.00 -2.05 -17.72
C LYS A 246 -18.34 -1.29 -16.56
N GLN A 247 -17.02 -1.12 -16.60
CA GLN A 247 -16.28 -0.34 -15.57
C GLN A 247 -16.67 1.14 -15.60
N LEU A 248 -16.80 1.73 -16.79
CA LEU A 248 -17.22 3.13 -16.94
C LEU A 248 -18.67 3.33 -16.48
N GLN A 249 -19.57 2.40 -16.82
CA GLN A 249 -20.95 2.43 -16.36
C GLN A 249 -21.05 2.28 -14.84
N TYR A 250 -20.32 1.32 -14.26
CA TYR A 250 -20.29 1.16 -12.80
C TYR A 250 -19.77 2.42 -12.09
N ALA A 251 -18.74 3.08 -12.64
CA ALA A 251 -18.21 4.32 -12.07
C ALA A 251 -19.27 5.44 -12.12
N GLU A 252 -19.98 5.58 -13.23
CA GLU A 252 -21.06 6.56 -13.39
C GLU A 252 -22.20 6.30 -12.41
N ASP A 253 -22.63 5.04 -12.25
CA ASP A 253 -23.67 4.63 -11.28
C ASP A 253 -23.23 4.88 -9.82
N HIS A 254 -21.92 5.09 -9.58
CA HIS A 254 -21.32 5.38 -8.27
C HIS A 254 -20.74 6.81 -8.18
N ASN A 255 -21.45 7.77 -8.77
CA ASN A 255 -21.19 9.21 -8.71
C ASN A 255 -19.94 9.71 -9.45
N ALA A 256 -19.36 8.98 -10.39
CA ALA A 256 -18.36 9.56 -11.28
C ALA A 256 -19.00 10.53 -12.27
N CYS A 257 -18.36 11.67 -12.48
CA CYS A 257 -18.72 12.57 -13.57
C CYS A 257 -18.26 11.96 -14.90
N ARG A 258 -19.16 11.62 -15.79
CA ARG A 258 -18.84 11.01 -17.09
C ARG A 258 -19.31 11.87 -18.25
N VAL A 259 -18.41 12.16 -19.19
CA VAL A 259 -18.70 12.91 -20.42
C VAL A 259 -18.11 12.21 -21.64
N HIS A 260 -18.70 12.47 -22.80
CA HIS A 260 -18.29 11.87 -24.07
C HIS A 260 -17.68 12.90 -25.00
N LEU A 261 -16.55 12.56 -25.63
CA LEU A 261 -16.03 13.36 -26.73
C LEU A 261 -16.96 13.25 -27.94
N PRO A 262 -17.21 14.33 -28.68
CA PRO A 262 -18.05 14.31 -29.87
C PRO A 262 -17.31 13.69 -31.07
N VAL A 263 -17.18 12.36 -31.06
CA VAL A 263 -16.38 11.57 -32.03
C VAL A 263 -16.86 11.83 -33.46
N HIS A 264 -18.17 11.98 -33.70
CA HIS A 264 -18.71 12.29 -35.01
C HIS A 264 -18.13 13.60 -35.59
N LYS A 265 -18.01 14.67 -34.78
CA LYS A 265 -17.40 15.96 -35.22
C LYS A 265 -15.91 15.81 -35.44
N ILE A 266 -15.23 15.04 -34.57
CA ILE A 266 -13.81 14.74 -34.71
C ILE A 266 -13.52 14.05 -36.03
N LEU A 267 -14.28 13.02 -36.37
CA LEU A 267 -14.09 12.26 -37.63
C LEU A 267 -14.41 13.05 -38.89
N ARG A 268 -15.36 14.01 -38.81
CA ARG A 268 -15.69 14.93 -39.90
C ARG A 268 -14.72 16.10 -40.05
N GLY A 269 -13.74 16.25 -39.12
CA GLY A 269 -12.81 17.38 -39.11
C GLY A 269 -13.45 18.71 -38.64
N GLU A 270 -14.59 18.65 -37.97
CA GLU A 270 -15.35 19.78 -37.42
C GLU A 270 -14.94 20.11 -35.99
N TRP A 271 -13.89 19.47 -35.44
CA TRP A 271 -13.42 19.65 -34.07
C TRP A 271 -11.92 19.98 -34.06
N ASN A 272 -11.55 21.09 -33.50
CA ASN A 272 -10.18 21.60 -33.47
C ASN A 272 -9.63 21.74 -32.05
N GLN A 273 -8.45 22.31 -31.90
CA GLN A 273 -7.79 22.48 -30.60
C GLN A 273 -8.56 23.42 -29.67
N THR A 274 -9.14 24.53 -30.20
CA THR A 274 -9.93 25.49 -29.40
C THR A 274 -11.18 24.81 -28.84
N ASP A 275 -11.85 23.99 -29.64
CA ASP A 275 -13.01 23.21 -29.18
C ASP A 275 -12.62 22.23 -28.05
N THR A 276 -11.46 21.59 -28.16
CA THR A 276 -10.93 20.70 -27.11
C THR A 276 -10.65 21.49 -25.82
N GLU A 277 -10.04 22.69 -25.92
CA GLU A 277 -9.74 23.53 -24.75
C GLU A 277 -11.03 23.99 -24.04
N GLN A 278 -12.02 24.38 -24.79
CA GLN A 278 -13.35 24.77 -24.25
C GLN A 278 -14.06 23.59 -23.60
N PHE A 279 -14.05 22.42 -24.24
CA PHE A 279 -14.61 21.18 -23.70
C PHE A 279 -13.96 20.79 -22.37
N VAL A 280 -12.62 20.80 -22.30
CA VAL A 280 -11.88 20.47 -21.07
C VAL A 280 -12.17 21.49 -19.97
N SER A 281 -12.25 22.81 -20.31
CA SER A 281 -12.57 23.85 -19.32
C SER A 281 -13.98 23.67 -18.75
N ALA A 282 -14.97 23.36 -19.59
CA ALA A 282 -16.34 23.07 -19.16
C ALA A 282 -16.39 21.83 -18.27
N PHE A 283 -15.73 20.73 -18.70
CA PHE A 283 -15.63 19.50 -17.92
C PHE A 283 -15.04 19.72 -16.53
N LEU A 284 -13.91 20.44 -16.42
CA LEU A 284 -13.27 20.73 -15.15
C LEU A 284 -14.11 21.62 -14.23
N HIS A 285 -14.89 22.53 -14.82
CA HIS A 285 -15.80 23.40 -14.06
C HIS A 285 -17.01 22.61 -13.49
N GLU A 286 -17.54 21.67 -14.26
CA GLU A 286 -18.69 20.86 -13.87
C GLU A 286 -18.32 19.70 -12.95
N THR A 287 -17.09 19.19 -13.06
CA THR A 287 -16.61 18.05 -12.26
C THR A 287 -16.40 18.46 -10.79
N LYS A 288 -17.25 17.91 -9.90
CA LYS A 288 -17.17 18.10 -8.44
C LYS A 288 -16.87 16.79 -7.69
N THR A 289 -16.59 15.74 -8.41
CA THR A 289 -16.36 14.40 -7.86
C THR A 289 -14.89 14.01 -7.98
N PRO A 290 -14.33 13.22 -7.06
CA PRO A 290 -12.93 12.81 -7.11
C PRO A 290 -12.65 11.78 -8.23
N LEU A 291 -13.70 11.22 -8.87
CA LEU A 291 -13.60 10.34 -10.03
C LEU A 291 -14.34 10.94 -11.19
N ALA A 292 -13.65 11.17 -12.31
CA ALA A 292 -14.22 11.72 -13.52
C ALA A 292 -13.75 10.95 -14.76
N VAL A 293 -14.59 10.89 -15.78
CA VAL A 293 -14.35 10.09 -16.99
C VAL A 293 -14.63 10.92 -18.24
N ILE A 294 -13.69 10.89 -19.18
CA ILE A 294 -13.88 11.31 -20.56
C ILE A 294 -13.71 10.08 -21.45
N ASP A 295 -14.72 9.70 -22.21
CA ASP A 295 -14.65 8.58 -23.13
C ASP A 295 -15.04 8.93 -24.57
N THR A 296 -14.97 7.95 -25.44
CA THR A 296 -15.25 8.08 -26.88
C THR A 296 -16.57 7.44 -27.29
N LEU A 297 -17.48 7.16 -26.35
CA LEU A 297 -18.80 6.65 -26.65
C LEU A 297 -19.63 7.77 -27.28
N ASP A 298 -19.99 7.62 -28.56
CA ASP A 298 -20.78 8.58 -29.30
C ASP A 298 -21.77 7.83 -30.19
N GLU A 299 -23.04 7.81 -29.79
CA GLU A 299 -24.11 7.11 -30.49
C GLU A 299 -24.51 7.79 -31.81
N THR A 300 -24.00 9.00 -32.05
CA THR A 300 -24.30 9.75 -33.29
C THR A 300 -23.34 9.43 -34.44
N VAL A 301 -22.31 8.61 -34.20
CA VAL A 301 -21.38 8.13 -35.24
C VAL A 301 -22.12 7.20 -36.22
N THR A 302 -22.07 7.53 -37.49
CA THR A 302 -22.72 6.76 -38.57
C THR A 302 -21.72 5.94 -39.38
N ALA A 303 -22.21 5.13 -40.31
CA ALA A 303 -21.36 4.37 -41.21
C ALA A 303 -20.50 5.27 -42.11
N ASP A 304 -21.00 6.44 -42.48
CA ASP A 304 -20.31 7.41 -43.32
C ASP A 304 -19.14 8.12 -42.61
N ASP A 305 -19.12 8.08 -41.25
CA ASP A 305 -18.04 8.63 -40.43
C ASP A 305 -16.85 7.68 -40.26
N LYS A 306 -16.93 6.43 -40.83
CA LYS A 306 -15.89 5.41 -40.72
C LYS A 306 -14.78 5.64 -41.75
N ALA A 307 -13.75 6.39 -41.33
CA ALA A 307 -12.50 6.50 -42.09
C ALA A 307 -11.55 5.33 -41.78
N ASP A 308 -10.73 4.92 -42.74
CA ASP A 308 -9.72 3.85 -42.54
C ASP A 308 -8.74 4.13 -41.39
N ASN A 309 -8.53 5.42 -41.04
CA ASN A 309 -7.66 5.89 -39.96
C ASN A 309 -8.42 6.46 -38.76
N ALA A 310 -9.73 6.19 -38.61
CA ALA A 310 -10.58 6.72 -37.54
C ALA A 310 -9.96 6.56 -36.13
N ALA A 311 -9.42 5.39 -35.81
CA ALA A 311 -8.81 5.16 -34.50
C ALA A 311 -7.56 6.03 -34.26
N GLN A 312 -6.76 6.32 -35.27
CA GLN A 312 -5.59 7.21 -35.15
C GLN A 312 -6.03 8.66 -34.94
N ILE A 313 -7.11 9.09 -35.62
CA ILE A 313 -7.70 10.41 -35.47
C ILE A 313 -8.23 10.56 -34.04
N ILE A 314 -9.02 9.61 -33.56
CA ILE A 314 -9.57 9.60 -32.18
C ILE A 314 -8.42 9.60 -31.14
N ALA A 315 -7.42 8.73 -31.30
CA ALA A 315 -6.26 8.68 -30.40
C ALA A 315 -5.50 10.00 -30.33
N ARG A 316 -5.36 10.70 -31.47
CA ARG A 316 -4.75 12.04 -31.50
C ARG A 316 -5.58 13.07 -30.71
N HIS A 317 -6.89 13.08 -30.84
CA HIS A 317 -7.75 14.01 -30.10
C HIS A 317 -7.81 13.67 -28.60
N MET A 318 -7.79 12.39 -28.22
CA MET A 318 -7.62 11.98 -26.84
C MET A 318 -6.27 12.46 -26.27
N GLY A 319 -5.21 12.43 -27.06
CA GLY A 319 -3.91 13.02 -26.69
C GLY A 319 -3.97 14.51 -26.48
N MET A 320 -4.65 15.27 -27.37
CA MET A 320 -4.87 16.72 -27.20
C MET A 320 -5.68 17.01 -25.92
N THR A 321 -6.68 16.19 -25.61
CA THR A 321 -7.48 16.28 -24.39
C THR A 321 -6.59 16.03 -23.15
N ALA A 322 -5.73 15.02 -23.17
CA ALA A 322 -4.78 14.74 -22.09
C ALA A 322 -3.82 15.91 -21.84
N ALA A 323 -3.24 16.47 -22.90
CA ALA A 323 -2.33 17.62 -22.80
C ALA A 323 -3.04 18.87 -22.25
N CYS A 324 -4.30 19.08 -22.65
CA CYS A 324 -5.12 20.17 -22.15
C CYS A 324 -5.46 19.99 -20.65
N LEU A 325 -5.83 18.78 -20.23
CA LEU A 325 -6.11 18.44 -18.83
C LEU A 325 -4.90 18.69 -17.93
N ILE A 326 -3.73 18.17 -18.28
CA ILE A 326 -2.50 18.34 -17.49
C ILE A 326 -2.13 19.81 -17.38
N ARG A 327 -2.29 20.61 -18.45
CA ARG A 327 -2.01 22.05 -18.44
C ARG A 327 -2.96 22.83 -17.54
N GLN A 328 -4.26 22.49 -17.55
CA GLN A 328 -5.29 23.22 -16.77
C GLN A 328 -5.39 22.71 -15.32
N LYS A 329 -5.04 21.43 -15.06
CA LYS A 329 -5.12 20.81 -13.75
C LYS A 329 -3.90 19.88 -13.49
N PRO A 330 -2.70 20.46 -13.29
CA PRO A 330 -1.44 19.69 -13.25
C PRO A 330 -1.34 18.72 -12.08
N HIS A 331 -2.16 18.85 -11.04
CA HIS A 331 -2.14 18.02 -9.85
C HIS A 331 -3.17 16.88 -9.86
N SER A 332 -3.92 16.67 -10.97
CA SER A 332 -4.82 15.52 -11.07
C SER A 332 -4.07 14.25 -11.50
N THR A 333 -4.50 13.10 -10.97
CA THR A 333 -3.98 11.80 -11.44
C THR A 333 -4.71 11.39 -12.72
N LEU A 334 -3.96 11.24 -13.80
CA LEU A 334 -4.52 10.85 -15.10
C LEU A 334 -4.41 9.33 -15.28
N MET A 335 -5.55 8.69 -15.61
CA MET A 335 -5.60 7.28 -16.00
C MET A 335 -5.99 7.16 -17.48
N ILE A 336 -5.23 6.39 -18.23
CA ILE A 336 -5.45 6.18 -19.67
C ILE A 336 -5.80 4.72 -19.94
N ILE A 337 -6.96 4.48 -20.57
CA ILE A 337 -7.45 3.15 -20.91
C ILE A 337 -7.43 2.94 -22.43
N GLY A 338 -6.68 1.94 -22.85
CA GLY A 338 -6.55 1.53 -24.27
C GLY A 338 -5.19 1.88 -24.87
N GLY A 339 -4.63 0.95 -25.65
CA GLY A 339 -3.27 1.07 -26.20
C GLY A 339 -3.12 2.23 -27.20
N ASP A 340 -4.05 2.36 -28.15
CA ASP A 340 -4.05 3.47 -29.12
C ASP A 340 -4.22 4.83 -28.41
N THR A 341 -5.12 4.90 -27.42
CA THR A 341 -5.33 6.11 -26.61
C THR A 341 -4.06 6.51 -25.86
N LEU A 342 -3.40 5.54 -25.22
CA LEU A 342 -2.14 5.75 -24.52
C LEU A 342 -1.06 6.27 -25.48
N LEU A 343 -0.92 5.67 -26.64
CA LEU A 343 0.05 6.10 -27.66
C LEU A 343 -0.24 7.54 -28.13
N GLY A 344 -1.51 7.89 -28.33
CA GLY A 344 -1.93 9.26 -28.65
C GLY A 344 -1.58 10.26 -27.57
N CYS A 345 -1.85 9.91 -26.31
CA CYS A 345 -1.51 10.75 -25.13
C CYS A 345 0.00 10.93 -24.98
N VAL A 346 0.77 9.86 -25.08
CA VAL A 346 2.24 9.89 -24.97
C VAL A 346 2.85 10.80 -26.03
N LYS A 347 2.37 10.71 -27.29
CA LYS A 347 2.83 11.61 -28.37
C LYS A 347 2.47 13.08 -28.11
N ALA A 348 1.25 13.36 -27.67
CA ALA A 348 0.78 14.71 -27.40
C ALA A 348 1.46 15.38 -26.20
N LEU A 349 1.86 14.57 -25.21
CA LEU A 349 2.58 15.01 -24.00
C LEU A 349 4.10 15.05 -24.20
N GLY A 350 4.62 14.67 -25.37
CA GLY A 350 6.07 14.60 -25.63
C GLY A 350 6.79 13.63 -24.69
N ILE A 351 6.13 12.55 -24.27
CA ILE A 351 6.74 11.55 -23.38
C ILE A 351 7.67 10.65 -24.20
N GLU A 352 8.94 10.63 -23.83
CA GLU A 352 9.96 9.79 -24.45
C GLU A 352 10.12 8.46 -23.72
N THR A 353 10.13 8.52 -22.37
CA THR A 353 10.35 7.35 -21.52
C THR A 353 9.31 7.24 -20.43
N LEU A 354 9.03 5.99 -20.06
CA LEU A 354 8.17 5.61 -18.95
C LEU A 354 8.92 4.64 -18.04
N THR A 355 8.82 4.85 -16.75
CA THR A 355 9.31 3.94 -15.71
C THR A 355 8.12 3.31 -15.02
N PRO A 356 7.82 2.02 -15.24
CA PRO A 356 6.74 1.34 -14.53
C PRO A 356 7.12 1.17 -13.06
N LEU A 357 6.28 1.69 -12.16
CA LEU A 357 6.56 1.74 -10.74
C LEU A 357 5.81 0.65 -9.96
N LYS A 358 4.50 0.60 -10.12
CA LYS A 358 3.62 -0.27 -9.33
C LYS A 358 2.48 -0.82 -10.19
N GLU A 359 2.17 -2.09 -10.01
CA GLU A 359 0.93 -2.67 -10.50
C GLU A 359 -0.18 -2.39 -9.48
N MET A 360 -1.10 -1.50 -9.85
CA MET A 360 -2.23 -1.09 -9.01
C MET A 360 -3.34 -2.14 -8.96
N ALA A 361 -3.51 -2.85 -10.07
CA ALA A 361 -4.37 -4.01 -10.25
C ALA A 361 -3.87 -4.78 -11.49
N PRO A 362 -4.25 -6.04 -11.70
CA PRO A 362 -3.83 -6.79 -12.88
C PRO A 362 -4.05 -6.04 -14.19
N GLY A 363 -2.98 -5.81 -14.96
CA GLY A 363 -2.99 -5.03 -16.20
C GLY A 363 -3.26 -3.53 -16.03
N THR A 364 -3.04 -3.00 -14.82
CA THR A 364 -3.16 -1.57 -14.48
C THR A 364 -1.89 -1.11 -13.80
N VAL A 365 -1.13 -0.26 -14.45
CA VAL A 365 0.23 0.12 -14.05
C VAL A 365 0.33 1.60 -13.77
N LEU A 366 0.84 1.96 -12.58
CA LEU A 366 1.32 3.29 -12.27
C LEU A 366 2.72 3.43 -12.86
N ALA A 367 2.93 4.43 -13.70
CA ALA A 367 4.21 4.74 -14.32
C ALA A 367 4.60 6.20 -14.12
N GLN A 368 5.88 6.44 -13.92
CA GLN A 368 6.49 7.77 -14.01
C GLN A 368 6.88 8.01 -15.47
N TYR A 369 6.55 9.17 -16.00
CA TYR A 369 7.03 9.59 -17.32
C TYR A 369 8.03 10.73 -17.21
N THR A 370 8.85 10.87 -18.26
CA THR A 370 9.74 12.01 -18.43
C THR A 370 9.48 12.64 -19.80
N ASN A 371 9.36 13.97 -19.83
CA ASN A 371 9.27 14.78 -21.03
C ASN A 371 10.10 16.05 -20.88
N THR A 372 10.03 16.97 -21.82
CA THR A 372 10.78 18.24 -21.82
C THR A 372 10.40 19.20 -20.67
N GLU A 373 9.23 19.03 -20.07
CA GLU A 373 8.71 19.87 -18.97
C GLU A 373 9.08 19.30 -17.59
N GLY A 374 9.55 18.05 -17.53
CA GLY A 374 9.96 17.39 -16.28
C GLY A 374 9.47 15.96 -16.13
N LYS A 375 9.15 15.60 -14.89
CA LYS A 375 8.63 14.29 -14.54
C LYS A 375 7.18 14.40 -14.10
N GLY A 376 6.36 13.39 -14.44
CA GLY A 376 4.99 13.27 -13.98
C GLY A 376 4.59 11.81 -13.86
N TYR A 377 3.35 11.56 -13.42
CA TYR A 377 2.82 10.22 -13.23
C TYR A 377 1.57 10.02 -14.06
N LEU A 378 1.34 8.78 -14.49
CA LEU A 378 0.08 8.37 -15.09
C LEU A 378 -0.22 6.90 -14.76
N ILE A 379 -1.51 6.58 -14.74
CA ILE A 379 -1.97 5.20 -14.61
C ILE A 379 -2.37 4.71 -15.98
N THR A 380 -1.91 3.53 -16.37
CA THR A 380 -2.26 2.93 -17.67
C THR A 380 -3.03 1.64 -17.47
N LYS A 381 -3.98 1.36 -18.35
CA LYS A 381 -4.76 0.13 -18.30
C LYS A 381 -5.05 -0.41 -19.69
N SER A 382 -4.83 -1.70 -19.85
CA SER A 382 -5.34 -2.43 -21.03
C SER A 382 -6.86 -2.63 -20.93
N GLY A 383 -7.58 -2.47 -22.06
CA GLY A 383 -9.06 -2.47 -22.06
C GLY A 383 -9.73 -3.74 -21.56
N GLY A 384 -9.07 -4.90 -21.65
CA GLY A 384 -9.67 -6.20 -21.33
C GLY A 384 -9.45 -6.71 -19.89
N PHE A 385 -8.95 -5.89 -18.95
CA PHE A 385 -8.59 -6.31 -17.59
C PHE A 385 -9.41 -5.64 -16.50
N GLY A 386 -9.46 -6.31 -15.34
CA GLY A 386 -10.11 -5.82 -14.13
C GLY A 386 -11.61 -6.15 -14.04
N ASP A 387 -12.14 -6.09 -12.82
CA ASP A 387 -13.58 -6.21 -12.54
C ASP A 387 -14.31 -4.88 -12.81
N GLU A 388 -15.64 -4.89 -12.74
CA GLU A 388 -16.48 -3.71 -12.99
C GLU A 388 -16.25 -2.58 -11.98
N GLN A 389 -15.81 -2.89 -10.74
CA GLN A 389 -15.59 -1.94 -9.64
C GLN A 389 -14.22 -1.26 -9.70
N LEU A 390 -13.36 -1.64 -10.64
CA LEU A 390 -11.93 -1.27 -10.66
C LEU A 390 -11.69 0.23 -10.51
N LEU A 391 -12.40 1.08 -11.26
CA LEU A 391 -12.16 2.53 -11.25
C LEU A 391 -12.47 3.16 -9.90
N VAL A 392 -13.58 2.75 -9.29
CA VAL A 392 -13.97 3.20 -7.93
C VAL A 392 -12.98 2.71 -6.88
N LYS A 393 -12.51 1.45 -6.98
CA LYS A 393 -11.48 0.91 -6.07
C LYS A 393 -10.16 1.67 -6.19
N LEU A 394 -9.73 1.99 -7.41
CA LEU A 394 -8.49 2.74 -7.65
C LEU A 394 -8.57 4.16 -7.08
N GLN A 395 -9.68 4.87 -7.29
CA GLN A 395 -9.90 6.20 -6.74
C GLN A 395 -9.84 6.17 -5.21
N LYS A 396 -10.53 5.21 -4.56
CA LYS A 396 -10.44 5.03 -3.10
C LYS A 396 -9.02 4.67 -2.63
N GLN A 397 -8.28 3.89 -3.40
CA GLN A 397 -6.89 3.57 -3.09
C GLN A 397 -5.99 4.82 -3.18
N LEU A 398 -6.24 5.72 -4.13
CA LEU A 398 -5.55 7.01 -4.22
C LEU A 398 -5.90 7.90 -3.01
N GLU A 399 -7.18 8.00 -2.64
CA GLU A 399 -7.61 8.72 -1.41
C GLU A 399 -6.86 8.23 -0.17
N VAL A 400 -6.75 6.92 0.03
CA VAL A 400 -6.05 6.33 1.18
C VAL A 400 -4.54 6.62 1.13
N ASN A 401 -3.93 6.54 -0.05
CA ASN A 401 -2.50 6.83 -0.23
C ASN A 401 -2.16 8.32 -0.10
N MET A 402 -3.14 9.21 -0.35
CA MET A 402 -2.99 10.66 -0.30
C MET A 402 -3.46 11.27 1.02
N LYS A 403 -4.13 10.52 1.88
CA LYS A 403 -4.34 10.98 3.27
C LYS A 403 -2.97 11.24 3.84
N LYS A 404 -2.72 12.50 4.15
CA LYS A 404 -1.49 12.97 4.81
C LYS A 404 -1.13 11.97 5.90
N ARG A 405 0.05 11.35 5.82
CA ARG A 405 0.49 10.42 6.88
C ARG A 405 0.28 11.10 8.21
N PRO A 406 -0.44 10.52 9.16
CA PRO A 406 -0.71 11.18 10.41
C PRO A 406 0.59 11.47 11.15
N ILE A 407 0.70 12.64 11.74
CA ILE A 407 1.83 13.03 12.57
C ILE A 407 1.62 12.43 13.96
N ILE A 408 2.51 11.53 14.34
CA ILE A 408 2.46 10.83 15.63
C ILE A 408 3.49 11.43 16.55
N GLY A 409 3.02 12.14 17.60
CA GLY A 409 3.87 12.66 18.65
C GLY A 409 4.25 11.55 19.64
N ILE A 410 5.54 11.24 19.74
CA ILE A 410 6.07 10.18 20.61
C ILE A 410 6.86 10.82 21.75
N THR A 411 6.46 10.65 23.00
CA THR A 411 7.28 11.17 24.10
C THR A 411 8.55 10.33 24.25
N MET A 412 9.68 10.97 24.52
CA MET A 412 10.93 10.30 24.84
C MET A 412 10.80 9.39 26.10
N GLY A 413 9.87 9.72 27.02
CA GLY A 413 9.73 9.09 28.34
C GLY A 413 10.77 9.61 29.34
N ASP A 414 10.99 8.84 30.40
CA ASP A 414 12.04 9.17 31.36
C ASP A 414 13.42 9.01 30.70
N PRO A 415 14.24 10.08 30.62
CA PRO A 415 15.58 10.01 29.99
C PRO A 415 16.53 9.05 30.69
N ALA A 416 16.30 8.70 31.97
CA ALA A 416 17.07 7.70 32.72
C ALA A 416 16.60 6.25 32.45
N GLY A 417 15.49 6.07 31.73
CA GLY A 417 14.91 4.75 31.44
C GLY A 417 15.23 4.23 30.04
N SER A 418 14.53 3.17 29.65
CA SER A 418 14.66 2.53 28.34
C SER A 418 13.96 3.29 27.21
N GLY A 419 13.13 4.31 27.52
CA GLY A 419 12.34 5.08 26.56
C GLY A 419 13.15 5.63 25.37
N PRO A 420 14.26 6.36 25.59
CA PRO A 420 15.11 6.87 24.51
C PRO A 420 15.66 5.77 23.60
N GLU A 421 16.09 4.65 24.17
CA GLU A 421 16.67 3.50 23.47
C GLU A 421 15.64 2.82 22.56
N ILE A 422 14.46 2.48 23.11
CA ILE A 422 13.40 1.83 22.31
C ILE A 422 12.81 2.77 21.24
N THR A 423 12.84 4.10 21.48
CA THR A 423 12.44 5.09 20.47
C THR A 423 13.38 5.06 19.26
N VAL A 424 14.70 5.08 19.48
CA VAL A 424 15.67 4.99 18.37
C VAL A 424 15.52 3.68 17.63
N LYS A 425 15.35 2.54 18.35
CA LYS A 425 15.15 1.21 17.72
C LYS A 425 13.86 1.19 16.88
N ALA A 426 12.72 1.62 17.42
CA ALA A 426 11.45 1.61 16.69
C ALA A 426 11.52 2.49 15.44
N LEU A 427 12.11 3.69 15.54
CA LEU A 427 12.23 4.62 14.43
C LEU A 427 13.39 4.30 13.46
N SER A 428 14.11 3.20 13.69
CA SER A 428 15.04 2.62 12.71
C SER A 428 14.34 1.72 11.69
N ASP A 429 13.03 1.46 11.85
CA ASP A 429 12.24 0.71 10.87
C ASP A 429 11.68 1.64 9.78
N PRO A 430 12.11 1.47 8.50
CA PRO A 430 11.62 2.30 7.38
C PRO A 430 10.10 2.18 7.20
N SER A 431 9.50 1.03 7.55
CA SER A 431 8.07 0.80 7.36
C SER A 431 7.18 1.74 8.19
N LEU A 432 7.68 2.31 9.28
CA LEU A 432 6.96 3.30 10.07
C LEU A 432 6.81 4.62 9.32
N TYR A 433 7.88 5.06 8.64
CA TYR A 433 7.86 6.31 7.85
C TYR A 433 6.97 6.22 6.61
N GLU A 434 6.63 5.03 6.18
CA GLU A 434 5.63 4.82 5.13
C GLU A 434 4.20 5.09 5.60
N ARG A 435 3.94 4.86 6.90
CA ARG A 435 2.60 4.85 7.47
C ARG A 435 2.28 6.09 8.29
N CYS A 436 3.30 6.78 8.82
CA CYS A 436 3.15 7.99 9.64
C CYS A 436 4.33 8.94 9.48
N CYS A 437 4.17 10.10 10.08
CA CYS A 437 5.18 11.12 10.29
C CYS A 437 5.56 11.12 11.79
N PRO A 438 6.58 10.37 12.24
CA PRO A 438 6.93 10.29 13.65
C PRO A 438 7.66 11.55 14.09
N LEU A 439 7.21 12.16 15.21
CA LEU A 439 7.84 13.29 15.86
C LEU A 439 8.12 12.94 17.32
N VAL A 440 9.38 12.92 17.72
CA VAL A 440 9.73 12.66 19.11
C VAL A 440 9.66 13.97 19.91
N ILE A 441 9.03 13.95 21.08
CA ILE A 441 8.98 15.09 22.00
C ILE A 441 9.90 14.79 23.20
N GLY A 442 10.94 15.59 23.36
CA GLY A 442 11.93 15.38 24.40
C GLY A 442 13.25 16.10 24.17
N ASP A 443 14.35 15.50 24.60
CA ASP A 443 15.68 16.07 24.49
C ASP A 443 16.54 15.39 23.42
N ALA A 444 16.90 16.13 22.37
CA ALA A 444 17.70 15.62 21.25
C ALA A 444 19.08 15.12 21.71
N LYS A 445 19.65 15.73 22.75
CA LYS A 445 20.97 15.33 23.28
C LYS A 445 20.91 13.94 23.95
N ILE A 446 19.80 13.60 24.56
CA ILE A 446 19.55 12.25 25.15
C ILE A 446 19.40 11.23 24.05
N LEU A 447 18.66 11.54 22.97
CA LEU A 447 18.54 10.61 21.83
C LEU A 447 19.86 10.40 21.09
N GLU A 448 20.71 11.44 20.98
CA GLU A 448 22.08 11.29 20.47
C GLU A 448 22.94 10.37 21.36
N GLN A 449 22.72 10.40 22.68
CA GLN A 449 23.35 9.44 23.59
C GLN A 449 22.79 8.03 23.40
N ALA A 450 21.46 7.89 23.25
CA ALA A 450 20.78 6.61 23.09
C ALA A 450 21.23 5.85 21.83
N LYS A 451 21.54 6.53 20.73
CA LYS A 451 22.12 5.95 19.50
C LYS A 451 23.36 5.09 19.76
N LYS A 452 24.15 5.42 20.79
CA LYS A 452 25.38 4.69 21.14
C LYS A 452 25.10 3.31 21.74
N PHE A 453 23.88 3.09 22.23
CA PHE A 453 23.46 1.83 22.86
C PHE A 453 22.80 0.89 21.84
N VAL A 454 22.39 1.41 20.70
CA VAL A 454 21.74 0.67 19.62
C VAL A 454 22.65 0.58 18.40
N SER A 455 22.46 -0.44 17.54
CA SER A 455 23.32 -0.70 16.38
C SER A 455 22.97 0.17 15.15
N HIS A 456 22.55 1.43 15.35
CA HIS A 456 22.10 2.35 14.28
C HIS A 456 22.81 3.71 14.34
N PRO A 457 24.15 3.76 14.20
CA PRO A 457 24.90 5.01 14.28
C PRO A 457 24.64 5.96 13.10
N GLU A 458 24.13 5.45 11.98
CA GLU A 458 23.79 6.19 10.75
C GLU A 458 22.60 7.12 10.89
N ILE A 459 21.73 6.91 11.89
CA ILE A 459 20.52 7.73 12.10
C ILE A 459 20.92 9.15 12.54
N ILE A 460 20.32 10.14 11.93
CA ILE A 460 20.49 11.56 12.25
C ILE A 460 19.43 11.98 13.26
N ILE A 461 19.81 12.60 14.35
CA ILE A 461 18.86 13.28 15.26
C ILE A 461 18.73 14.73 14.81
N HIS A 462 17.52 15.13 14.44
CA HIS A 462 17.20 16.45 13.90
C HIS A 462 16.36 17.24 14.90
N PRO A 463 16.94 18.17 15.68
CA PRO A 463 16.19 19.00 16.62
C PRO A 463 15.36 20.06 15.88
N VAL A 464 14.07 20.15 16.20
CA VAL A 464 13.16 21.18 15.68
C VAL A 464 12.46 21.91 16.81
N SER A 465 12.05 23.14 16.59
CA SER A 465 11.25 23.97 17.52
C SER A 465 9.81 24.18 17.06
N ASP A 466 9.49 23.84 15.80
CA ASP A 466 8.15 23.83 15.23
C ASP A 466 7.93 22.52 14.49
N VAL A 467 6.69 22.01 14.50
CA VAL A 467 6.31 20.76 13.81
C VAL A 467 6.50 20.88 12.30
N ASN A 468 6.34 22.09 11.75
CA ASN A 468 6.51 22.35 10.32
C ASN A 468 7.98 22.28 9.83
N ASP A 469 8.95 22.31 10.74
CA ASP A 469 10.37 22.20 10.42
C ASP A 469 10.84 20.74 10.36
N ALA A 470 9.98 19.78 10.74
CA ALA A 470 10.27 18.35 10.73
C ALA A 470 10.34 17.82 9.29
N LEU A 471 11.32 16.94 9.01
CA LEU A 471 11.55 16.34 7.69
C LEU A 471 10.68 15.13 7.43
N PHE A 472 10.39 14.34 8.49
CA PHE A 472 9.64 13.09 8.41
C PHE A 472 10.20 12.07 7.40
N GLU A 473 11.52 12.02 7.27
CA GLU A 473 12.26 11.16 6.35
C GLU A 473 12.95 10.02 7.10
N TYR A 474 12.90 8.81 6.54
CA TYR A 474 13.65 7.68 7.10
C TYR A 474 15.16 7.96 7.13
N GLY A 475 15.79 7.53 8.22
CA GLY A 475 17.20 7.83 8.50
C GLY A 475 17.41 9.11 9.34
N THR A 476 16.32 9.90 9.52
CA THR A 476 16.29 11.08 10.38
C THR A 476 15.19 10.95 11.42
N ILE A 477 15.52 11.15 12.69
CA ILE A 477 14.55 11.25 13.80
C ILE A 477 14.36 12.72 14.14
N ASP A 478 13.20 13.28 13.78
CA ASP A 478 12.82 14.62 14.14
C ASP A 478 12.45 14.68 15.63
N VAL A 479 13.05 15.63 16.35
CA VAL A 479 12.85 15.80 17.79
C VAL A 479 12.37 17.22 18.08
N TYR A 480 11.13 17.35 18.57
CA TYR A 480 10.67 18.59 19.17
C TYR A 480 11.46 18.82 20.46
N HIS A 481 12.51 19.62 20.35
CA HIS A 481 13.58 19.72 21.33
C HIS A 481 13.20 20.65 22.49
N LEU A 482 13.15 20.13 23.70
CA LEU A 482 12.75 20.85 24.89
C LEU A 482 13.92 21.38 25.72
N ASP A 483 15.16 20.95 25.42
CA ASP A 483 16.40 21.37 26.10
C ASP A 483 16.35 21.30 27.63
N LEU A 484 15.97 20.14 28.17
CA LEU A 484 15.62 19.94 29.58
C LEU A 484 16.77 19.34 30.41
N ILE A 485 17.80 18.76 29.73
CA ILE A 485 18.94 18.12 30.37
C ILE A 485 20.19 18.97 30.11
N ASP A 486 20.68 19.66 31.13
CA ASP A 486 21.84 20.57 31.00
C ASP A 486 23.15 19.82 30.73
N ASP A 487 23.44 18.79 31.54
CA ASP A 487 24.69 18.03 31.51
C ASP A 487 24.47 16.54 31.20
N VAL A 488 24.28 16.24 29.92
CA VAL A 488 24.07 14.86 29.45
C VAL A 488 25.26 13.94 29.79
N LYS A 489 26.49 14.46 29.91
CA LYS A 489 27.66 13.61 30.19
C LYS A 489 27.65 13.06 31.62
N ASN A 490 27.11 13.83 32.57
CA ASN A 490 27.01 13.43 33.95
C ASN A 490 25.59 12.96 34.35
N PHE A 491 24.64 12.98 33.38
CA PHE A 491 23.28 12.48 33.63
C PHE A 491 23.33 10.96 33.84
N LYS A 492 22.74 10.48 34.94
CA LYS A 492 22.81 9.09 35.35
C LYS A 492 21.62 8.28 34.81
N ILE A 493 21.90 7.35 33.94
CA ILE A 493 20.93 6.38 33.43
C ILE A 493 20.67 5.32 34.51
N GLY A 494 19.41 4.89 34.66
CA GLY A 494 18.97 3.89 35.63
C GLY A 494 18.78 4.42 37.07
N GLU A 495 18.86 5.74 37.30
CA GLU A 495 18.67 6.32 38.60
C GLU A 495 17.47 7.30 38.60
N VAL A 496 16.74 7.34 39.73
CA VAL A 496 15.65 8.31 39.95
C VAL A 496 16.25 9.70 40.15
N SER A 497 15.82 10.65 39.34
CA SER A 497 16.29 12.05 39.46
C SER A 497 15.17 13.07 39.26
N LYS A 498 15.28 14.23 39.91
CA LYS A 498 14.36 15.36 39.73
C LYS A 498 14.41 15.89 38.29
N GLU A 499 15.61 15.95 37.68
CA GLU A 499 15.85 16.41 36.32
C GLU A 499 15.18 15.46 35.30
N GLY A 500 15.37 14.13 35.43
CA GLY A 500 14.73 13.14 34.61
C GLY A 500 13.19 13.15 34.70
N GLY A 501 12.70 13.26 35.93
CA GLY A 501 11.26 13.39 36.18
C GLY A 501 10.64 14.65 35.58
N ARG A 502 11.34 15.78 35.59
CA ARG A 502 10.92 17.03 34.96
C ARG A 502 10.87 16.84 33.43
N ALA A 503 11.92 16.29 32.85
CA ALA A 503 12.00 16.06 31.38
C ALA A 503 10.88 15.13 30.90
N ALA A 504 10.59 14.05 31.62
CA ALA A 504 9.49 13.15 31.31
C ALA A 504 8.13 13.85 31.34
N PHE A 505 7.87 14.65 32.42
CA PHE A 505 6.62 15.38 32.59
C PHE A 505 6.41 16.44 31.48
N GLU A 506 7.44 17.26 31.20
CA GLU A 506 7.34 18.30 30.17
C GLU A 506 7.15 17.72 28.78
N SER A 507 7.77 16.57 28.47
CA SER A 507 7.51 15.85 27.22
C SER A 507 6.03 15.43 27.09
N VAL A 508 5.42 14.93 28.17
CA VAL A 508 4.00 14.57 28.20
C VAL A 508 3.10 15.80 28.08
N ARG A 509 3.42 16.88 28.78
CA ARG A 509 2.66 18.12 28.71
C ARG A 509 2.67 18.69 27.29
N THR A 510 3.85 18.79 26.71
CA THR A 510 4.02 19.34 25.34
C THR A 510 3.32 18.50 24.29
N VAL A 511 3.38 17.16 24.36
CA VAL A 511 2.68 16.32 23.38
C VAL A 511 1.16 16.47 23.47
N ILE A 512 0.61 16.69 24.68
CA ILE A 512 -0.81 16.99 24.87
C ILE A 512 -1.16 18.34 24.23
N GLU A 513 -0.36 19.37 24.48
CA GLU A 513 -0.57 20.72 23.93
C GLU A 513 -0.57 20.68 22.38
N LEU A 514 0.43 20.04 21.77
CA LEU A 514 0.51 19.88 20.29
C LEU A 514 -0.71 19.14 19.73
N ALA A 515 -1.20 18.10 20.41
CA ALA A 515 -2.39 17.37 19.99
C ALA A 515 -3.68 18.19 20.15
N MET A 516 -3.83 18.92 21.23
CA MET A 516 -4.97 19.82 21.46
C MET A 516 -5.00 20.99 20.46
N GLU A 517 -3.84 21.46 20.03
CA GLU A 517 -3.69 22.46 18.97
C GLU A 517 -3.84 21.88 17.55
N LYS A 518 -4.04 20.55 17.43
CA LYS A 518 -4.15 19.83 16.16
C LYS A 518 -2.90 19.96 15.27
N LYS A 519 -1.75 20.17 15.86
CA LYS A 519 -0.45 20.15 15.19
C LYS A 519 0.06 18.73 14.95
N ILE A 520 -0.42 17.77 15.75
CA ILE A 520 -0.18 16.34 15.61
C ILE A 520 -1.53 15.61 15.70
N ASP A 521 -1.61 14.42 15.08
CA ASP A 521 -2.87 13.67 14.92
C ASP A 521 -3.11 12.69 16.08
N ALA A 522 -2.04 12.15 16.69
CA ALA A 522 -2.15 11.25 17.83
C ALA A 522 -0.90 11.33 18.71
N THR A 523 -1.02 10.83 19.95
CA THR A 523 0.06 10.80 20.92
C THR A 523 0.38 9.37 21.35
N VAL A 524 1.68 9.06 21.43
CA VAL A 524 2.21 7.78 21.91
C VAL A 524 3.18 8.07 23.04
N THR A 525 2.98 7.47 24.22
CA THR A 525 3.83 7.77 25.38
C THR A 525 4.73 6.59 25.76
N ASN A 526 6.02 6.86 25.87
CA ASN A 526 6.97 6.00 26.58
C ASN A 526 6.79 6.09 28.10
N ALA A 527 7.35 5.13 28.80
CA ALA A 527 7.23 5.04 30.26
C ALA A 527 7.87 6.25 30.98
N LEU A 528 7.24 6.70 32.06
CA LEU A 528 7.80 7.65 33.00
C LEU A 528 7.95 7.02 34.40
N ASN A 529 8.92 7.50 35.18
CA ASN A 529 9.06 7.14 36.58
C ASN A 529 8.19 8.05 37.45
N LYS A 530 7.19 7.48 38.13
CA LYS A 530 6.24 8.25 38.95
C LYS A 530 6.93 8.96 40.12
N GLU A 531 7.92 8.33 40.75
CA GLU A 531 8.68 8.92 41.87
C GLU A 531 9.50 10.11 41.38
N ALA A 532 10.28 9.95 40.30
CA ALA A 532 11.08 11.01 39.70
C ALA A 532 10.19 12.22 39.30
N MET A 533 9.06 11.93 38.64
CA MET A 533 8.11 12.96 38.21
C MET A 533 7.52 13.72 39.42
N ASN A 534 7.02 13.02 40.41
CA ASN A 534 6.42 13.68 41.60
C ASN A 534 7.47 14.42 42.46
N LEU A 535 8.72 13.90 42.47
CA LEU A 535 9.84 14.61 43.08
C LEU A 535 10.11 15.95 42.34
N ALA A 536 10.01 15.97 41.03
CA ALA A 536 10.20 17.19 40.24
C ALA A 536 9.06 18.19 40.40
N LEU A 537 7.83 17.72 40.64
CA LEU A 537 6.62 18.56 40.74
C LEU A 537 6.29 19.01 42.19
N ALA A 538 7.00 18.45 43.17
CA ALA A 538 6.74 18.76 44.60
C ALA A 538 6.79 20.25 44.93
N ASP A 539 7.72 20.99 44.35
CA ASP A 539 7.88 22.44 44.56
C ASP A 539 6.69 23.24 43.98
N GLU A 540 5.94 22.68 43.05
CA GLU A 540 4.74 23.27 42.46
C GLU A 540 3.45 22.83 43.19
N GLY A 541 3.57 21.98 44.21
CA GLY A 541 2.42 21.40 44.88
C GLY A 541 1.55 20.51 44.03
N LYS A 542 2.09 19.95 42.94
CA LYS A 542 1.41 19.03 42.00
C LYS A 542 1.79 17.59 42.28
N HIS A 543 0.82 16.69 42.13
CA HIS A 543 1.03 15.26 42.25
C HIS A 543 0.17 14.56 41.20
N PHE A 544 0.71 13.55 40.50
CA PHE A 544 0.00 12.74 39.54
C PHE A 544 0.32 11.25 39.72
N ASP A 545 -0.70 10.40 39.60
CA ASP A 545 -0.56 8.95 39.69
C ASP A 545 -0.02 8.30 38.40
N GLY A 546 0.06 9.05 37.30
CA GLY A 546 0.61 8.62 36.02
C GLY A 546 0.03 9.37 34.83
N HIS A 547 0.38 8.88 33.62
CA HIS A 547 0.00 9.51 32.35
C HIS A 547 -1.50 9.77 32.20
N THR A 548 -2.36 8.79 32.56
CA THR A 548 -3.81 8.89 32.39
C THR A 548 -4.38 10.10 33.14
N GLU A 549 -3.89 10.35 34.36
CA GLU A 549 -4.33 11.49 35.16
C GLU A 549 -3.79 12.82 34.62
N ILE A 550 -2.52 12.84 34.14
CA ILE A 550 -1.96 14.02 33.48
C ILE A 550 -2.82 14.38 32.26
N TYR A 551 -3.09 13.40 31.38
CA TYR A 551 -3.93 13.62 30.20
C TYR A 551 -5.32 14.11 30.57
N ALA A 552 -6.00 13.45 31.52
CA ALA A 552 -7.33 13.86 31.96
C ALA A 552 -7.34 15.30 32.48
N THR A 553 -6.32 15.70 33.26
CA THR A 553 -6.18 17.05 33.82
C THR A 553 -5.96 18.10 32.71
N TYR A 554 -4.98 17.88 31.81
CA TYR A 554 -4.62 18.85 30.77
C TYR A 554 -5.62 18.92 29.61
N THR A 555 -6.46 17.89 29.44
CA THR A 555 -7.58 17.90 28.46
C THR A 555 -8.93 18.25 29.12
N ASN A 556 -8.97 18.51 30.44
CA ASN A 556 -10.20 18.73 31.19
C ASN A 556 -11.25 17.61 31.04
N THR A 557 -10.80 16.35 30.96
CA THR A 557 -11.65 15.18 30.75
C THR A 557 -12.07 14.55 32.07
N LYS A 558 -13.38 14.40 32.30
CA LYS A 558 -13.94 13.79 33.50
C LYS A 558 -14.32 12.30 33.32
N LYS A 559 -14.65 11.88 32.08
CA LYS A 559 -15.13 10.54 31.77
C LYS A 559 -14.12 9.85 30.91
N TYR A 560 -13.33 8.99 31.49
CA TYR A 560 -12.30 8.23 30.81
C TYR A 560 -12.14 6.84 31.41
N THR A 561 -11.54 5.95 30.63
CA THR A 561 -11.14 4.63 31.11
C THR A 561 -9.91 4.15 30.39
N MET A 562 -9.30 3.08 30.92
CA MET A 562 -8.13 2.44 30.34
C MET A 562 -8.58 1.19 29.56
N MET A 563 -8.11 1.08 28.33
CA MET A 563 -8.17 -0.12 27.52
C MET A 563 -6.78 -0.73 27.43
N LEU A 564 -6.67 -2.03 27.70
CA LEU A 564 -5.50 -2.83 27.33
C LEU A 564 -5.80 -3.58 26.06
N ALA A 565 -4.81 -3.65 25.19
CA ALA A 565 -4.94 -4.37 23.92
C ALA A 565 -3.69 -5.19 23.61
N HIS A 566 -3.91 -6.37 23.05
CA HIS A 566 -2.91 -7.22 22.43
C HIS A 566 -3.51 -7.78 21.13
N HIS A 567 -3.09 -7.27 19.99
CA HIS A 567 -3.74 -7.49 18.70
C HIS A 567 -5.26 -7.25 18.76
N ASP A 568 -6.09 -8.25 18.50
CA ASP A 568 -7.54 -8.12 18.57
C ASP A 568 -8.15 -8.51 19.94
N PHE A 569 -7.31 -8.80 20.93
CA PHE A 569 -7.75 -9.01 22.30
C PHE A 569 -7.78 -7.68 23.04
N ARG A 570 -8.96 -7.16 23.39
CA ARG A 570 -9.16 -5.83 23.97
C ARG A 570 -10.00 -5.90 25.24
N VAL A 571 -9.51 -5.31 26.33
CA VAL A 571 -10.26 -5.24 27.59
C VAL A 571 -10.31 -3.79 28.10
N VAL A 572 -11.43 -3.38 28.65
CA VAL A 572 -11.63 -2.09 29.32
C VAL A 572 -12.12 -2.28 30.73
N HIS A 573 -11.89 -1.33 31.60
CA HIS A 573 -12.10 -1.50 33.04
C HIS A 573 -13.08 -0.49 33.62
N VAL A 574 -14.01 -0.95 34.44
CA VAL A 574 -14.92 -0.09 35.23
C VAL A 574 -14.14 0.62 36.34
N SER A 575 -13.20 -0.08 36.96
CA SER A 575 -12.24 0.47 37.93
C SER A 575 -10.85 -0.12 37.71
N THR A 576 -9.78 0.63 38.05
CA THR A 576 -8.39 0.23 37.88
C THR A 576 -7.63 0.21 39.21
N HIS A 577 -6.85 1.22 39.53
CA HIS A 577 -5.90 1.25 40.64
C HIS A 577 -6.56 1.55 42.00
N VAL A 578 -7.41 0.65 42.46
CA VAL A 578 -8.07 0.71 43.77
C VAL A 578 -8.05 -0.64 44.45
N SER A 579 -8.32 -0.69 45.76
CA SER A 579 -8.46 -1.96 46.46
C SER A 579 -9.63 -2.77 45.87
N LEU A 580 -9.54 -4.11 45.93
CA LEU A 580 -10.60 -4.98 45.37
C LEU A 580 -11.94 -4.68 46.07
N ARG A 581 -11.95 -4.37 47.33
CA ARG A 581 -13.18 -3.97 48.07
C ARG A 581 -13.78 -2.70 47.49
N GLU A 582 -12.95 -1.69 47.26
CA GLU A 582 -13.41 -0.42 46.66
C GLU A 582 -13.83 -0.64 45.18
N ALA A 583 -13.16 -1.53 44.46
CA ALA A 583 -13.56 -1.88 43.11
C ALA A 583 -15.00 -2.41 43.06
N CYS A 584 -15.40 -3.27 44.01
CA CYS A 584 -16.78 -3.75 44.13
C CYS A 584 -17.77 -2.60 44.33
N ASP A 585 -17.42 -1.63 45.19
CA ASP A 585 -18.25 -0.47 45.47
C ASP A 585 -18.40 0.48 44.28
N ARG A 586 -17.40 0.48 43.34
CA ARG A 586 -17.40 1.28 42.12
C ARG A 586 -18.22 0.67 41.00
N VAL A 587 -18.63 -0.60 41.07
CA VAL A 587 -19.52 -1.22 40.09
C VAL A 587 -20.92 -0.65 40.26
N LYS A 588 -21.20 0.44 39.57
CA LYS A 588 -22.49 1.13 39.55
C LYS A 588 -23.00 1.24 38.14
N LYS A 589 -24.33 1.14 37.99
CA LYS A 589 -25.02 1.15 36.71
C LYS A 589 -24.51 2.22 35.74
N ASP A 590 -24.42 3.48 36.24
CA ASP A 590 -24.03 4.61 35.40
C ASP A 590 -22.58 4.51 34.92
N ARG A 591 -21.65 4.05 35.81
CA ARG A 591 -20.25 3.85 35.48
C ARG A 591 -20.05 2.67 34.51
N VAL A 592 -20.76 1.54 34.70
CA VAL A 592 -20.72 0.40 33.79
C VAL A 592 -21.24 0.82 32.42
N MET A 593 -22.36 1.57 32.35
CA MET A 593 -22.90 2.10 31.11
C MET A 593 -21.93 3.04 30.39
N GLU A 594 -21.28 3.93 31.13
CA GLU A 594 -20.26 4.84 30.59
C GLU A 594 -19.10 4.07 29.96
N VAL A 595 -18.58 3.04 30.64
CA VAL A 595 -17.48 2.21 30.12
C VAL A 595 -17.92 1.37 28.89
N ILE A 596 -19.15 0.86 28.85
CA ILE A 596 -19.70 0.19 27.66
C ILE A 596 -19.72 1.16 26.47
N GLN A 597 -20.13 2.42 26.67
CA GLN A 597 -20.12 3.43 25.60
C GLN A 597 -18.72 3.74 25.10
N LEU A 598 -17.75 3.91 26.00
CA LEU A 598 -16.34 4.14 25.65
C LEU A 598 -15.75 2.94 24.90
N ALA A 599 -16.06 1.71 25.33
CA ALA A 599 -15.64 0.48 24.67
C ALA A 599 -16.19 0.39 23.23
N TYR A 600 -17.48 0.65 23.07
CA TYR A 600 -18.14 0.65 21.76
C TYR A 600 -17.53 1.69 20.84
N GLN A 601 -17.34 2.92 21.31
CA GLN A 601 -16.74 3.99 20.52
C GLN A 601 -15.30 3.68 20.12
N ALA A 602 -14.48 3.13 21.03
CA ALA A 602 -13.13 2.71 20.72
C ALA A 602 -13.07 1.66 19.59
N CYS A 603 -14.00 0.70 19.57
CA CYS A 603 -14.11 -0.25 18.46
C CYS A 603 -14.52 0.43 17.15
N LYS A 604 -15.42 1.42 17.19
CA LYS A 604 -15.80 2.24 16.03
C LYS A 604 -14.59 3.01 15.49
N ASP A 605 -13.82 3.64 16.37
CA ASP A 605 -12.60 4.39 16.02
C ASP A 605 -11.51 3.48 15.43
N LEU A 606 -11.51 2.18 15.79
CA LEU A 606 -10.65 1.15 15.20
C LEU A 606 -11.19 0.57 13.88
N GLY A 607 -12.32 1.08 13.35
CA GLY A 607 -12.90 0.69 12.07
C GLY A 607 -13.82 -0.52 12.13
N ILE A 608 -14.26 -0.98 13.32
CA ILE A 608 -15.20 -2.10 13.47
C ILE A 608 -16.62 -1.55 13.29
N GLU A 609 -17.30 -1.96 12.21
CA GLU A 609 -18.62 -1.40 11.87
C GLU A 609 -19.72 -1.75 12.88
N ASN A 610 -19.76 -2.98 13.36
CA ASN A 610 -20.79 -3.47 14.28
C ASN A 610 -20.16 -4.16 15.50
N PRO A 611 -19.59 -3.38 16.45
CA PRO A 611 -18.85 -3.94 17.57
C PRO A 611 -19.74 -4.74 18.52
N LYS A 612 -19.27 -5.92 18.90
CA LYS A 612 -19.86 -6.77 19.93
C LYS A 612 -19.12 -6.55 21.25
N VAL A 613 -19.80 -5.93 22.23
CA VAL A 613 -19.25 -5.60 23.52
C VAL A 613 -19.63 -6.65 24.55
N GLY A 614 -18.70 -7.53 24.93
CA GLY A 614 -18.88 -8.45 26.06
C GLY A 614 -18.79 -7.70 27.38
N VAL A 615 -19.67 -7.96 28.32
CA VAL A 615 -19.67 -7.35 29.66
C VAL A 615 -19.56 -8.45 30.70
N CYS A 616 -18.44 -8.52 31.42
CA CYS A 616 -18.25 -9.49 32.50
C CYS A 616 -19.18 -9.24 33.70
N GLY A 617 -19.51 -10.29 34.41
CA GLY A 617 -20.00 -10.18 35.77
C GLY A 617 -18.86 -9.79 36.75
N LEU A 618 -19.23 -9.31 37.93
CA LEU A 618 -18.32 -9.09 39.03
C LEU A 618 -18.07 -10.39 39.80
N ASN A 619 -19.15 -11.12 40.07
CA ASN A 619 -19.14 -12.32 40.89
C ASN A 619 -18.91 -13.60 40.06
N PRO A 620 -18.47 -14.73 40.71
CA PRO A 620 -18.35 -16.02 40.04
C PRO A 620 -19.63 -16.42 39.32
N HIS A 621 -19.52 -17.01 38.13
CA HIS A 621 -20.66 -17.43 37.29
C HIS A 621 -21.67 -16.30 37.02
N ALA A 622 -21.20 -15.05 36.98
CA ALA A 622 -22.04 -13.85 36.83
C ALA A 622 -23.18 -13.79 37.87
N GLY A 623 -22.83 -14.11 39.13
CA GLY A 623 -23.71 -13.99 40.29
C GLY A 623 -24.72 -15.09 40.50
N GLU A 624 -24.86 -16.06 39.56
CA GLU A 624 -25.79 -17.21 39.65
C GLU A 624 -27.20 -16.80 40.14
N ASN A 625 -27.85 -15.84 39.47
CA ASN A 625 -29.13 -15.27 39.85
C ASN A 625 -29.21 -14.69 41.28
N GLY A 626 -28.10 -14.16 41.76
CA GLY A 626 -27.98 -13.50 43.09
C GLY A 626 -27.51 -14.43 44.23
N LEU A 627 -27.08 -15.67 43.90
CA LEU A 627 -26.52 -16.61 44.87
C LEU A 627 -25.18 -16.13 45.43
N PHE A 628 -24.33 -15.54 44.60
CA PHE A 628 -22.98 -15.10 44.96
C PHE A 628 -22.82 -13.55 45.09
N GLY A 629 -23.93 -12.82 44.93
CA GLY A 629 -23.94 -11.36 44.96
C GLY A 629 -25.09 -10.82 44.09
N ARG A 630 -25.39 -9.56 44.25
CA ARG A 630 -26.50 -8.89 43.57
C ARG A 630 -26.07 -7.81 42.60
N GLU A 631 -24.79 -7.56 42.46
CA GLU A 631 -24.23 -6.49 41.63
C GLU A 631 -24.61 -6.68 40.14
N GLU A 632 -24.70 -7.93 39.67
CA GLU A 632 -25.18 -8.22 38.33
C GLU A 632 -26.63 -7.79 38.15
N ILE A 633 -27.49 -8.10 39.13
CA ILE A 633 -28.94 -7.83 39.08
C ILE A 633 -29.22 -6.34 39.21
N ASP A 634 -28.57 -5.73 40.22
CA ASP A 634 -28.87 -4.36 40.65
C ASP A 634 -28.17 -3.29 39.82
N GLU A 635 -27.01 -3.60 39.21
CA GLU A 635 -26.15 -2.63 38.52
C GLU A 635 -25.80 -3.02 37.06
N ILE A 636 -25.25 -4.24 36.83
CA ILE A 636 -24.67 -4.60 35.52
C ILE A 636 -25.74 -4.88 34.48
N ILE A 637 -26.77 -5.70 34.80
CA ILE A 637 -27.89 -6.00 33.88
C ILE A 637 -28.65 -4.73 33.50
N PRO A 638 -28.99 -3.79 34.42
CA PRO A 638 -29.59 -2.53 34.04
C PRO A 638 -28.75 -1.68 33.11
N ALA A 639 -27.41 -1.67 33.28
CA ALA A 639 -26.49 -0.96 32.39
C ALA A 639 -26.47 -1.57 30.97
N ILE A 640 -26.38 -2.90 30.88
CA ILE A 640 -26.42 -3.62 29.59
C ILE A 640 -27.75 -3.36 28.86
N LYS A 641 -28.88 -3.41 29.59
CA LYS A 641 -30.19 -3.11 29.00
C LYS A 641 -30.23 -1.69 28.43
N GLN A 642 -29.74 -0.70 29.18
CA GLN A 642 -29.67 0.68 28.73
C GLN A 642 -28.72 0.87 27.52
N ALA A 643 -27.63 0.10 27.43
CA ALA A 643 -26.73 0.10 26.27
C ALA A 643 -27.44 -0.43 25.01
N ARG A 644 -28.18 -1.53 25.14
CA ARG A 644 -28.99 -2.09 24.03
C ARG A 644 -30.07 -1.13 23.56
N GLU A 645 -30.74 -0.42 24.48
CA GLU A 645 -31.72 0.62 24.14
C GLU A 645 -31.11 1.77 23.33
N LYS A 646 -29.78 1.98 23.44
CA LYS A 646 -29.01 2.96 22.63
C LYS A 646 -28.40 2.36 21.37
N GLY A 647 -28.75 1.12 21.03
CA GLY A 647 -28.28 0.45 19.81
C GLY A 647 -26.88 -0.17 19.91
N ILE A 648 -26.32 -0.33 21.11
CA ILE A 648 -25.05 -1.00 21.35
C ILE A 648 -25.30 -2.51 21.52
N ASP A 649 -24.60 -3.35 20.75
CA ASP A 649 -24.64 -4.81 20.90
C ASP A 649 -23.82 -5.23 22.15
N ALA A 650 -24.39 -4.98 23.34
CA ALA A 650 -23.81 -5.34 24.62
C ALA A 650 -24.32 -6.70 25.08
N ILE A 651 -23.42 -7.64 25.32
CA ILE A 651 -23.71 -9.04 25.65
C ILE A 651 -23.19 -9.36 27.05
N GLY A 652 -24.08 -9.83 27.92
CA GLY A 652 -23.71 -10.17 29.29
C GLY A 652 -24.89 -10.13 30.26
N PRO A 653 -24.66 -10.25 31.61
CA PRO A 653 -23.33 -10.42 32.21
C PRO A 653 -22.72 -11.79 31.88
N LEU A 654 -21.43 -11.78 31.48
CA LEU A 654 -20.69 -12.99 31.09
C LEU A 654 -19.97 -13.57 32.32
N PRO A 655 -19.92 -14.91 32.47
CA PRO A 655 -19.02 -15.54 33.44
C PRO A 655 -17.55 -15.21 33.07
N PRO A 656 -16.78 -14.57 33.96
CA PRO A 656 -15.42 -14.10 33.64
C PRO A 656 -14.45 -15.22 33.28
N ASP A 657 -14.63 -16.42 33.83
CA ASP A 657 -13.81 -17.60 33.59
C ASP A 657 -13.85 -18.11 32.14
N SER A 658 -14.92 -17.85 31.41
CA SER A 658 -15.11 -18.28 30.01
C SER A 658 -15.10 -17.14 29.00
N ALA A 659 -15.40 -15.90 29.42
CA ALA A 659 -15.53 -14.74 28.53
C ALA A 659 -14.26 -14.48 27.69
N PHE A 660 -13.08 -14.62 28.26
CA PHE A 660 -11.82 -14.33 27.57
C PHE A 660 -11.43 -15.40 26.55
N SER A 661 -11.76 -16.67 26.80
CA SER A 661 -11.58 -17.73 25.80
C SER A 661 -12.53 -17.56 24.62
N GLN A 662 -13.76 -17.11 24.86
CA GLN A 662 -14.71 -16.77 23.81
C GLN A 662 -14.24 -15.57 22.99
N MET A 663 -13.65 -14.56 23.62
CA MET A 663 -13.06 -13.42 22.92
C MET A 663 -11.92 -13.84 22.00
N LEU A 664 -11.02 -14.72 22.45
CA LEU A 664 -9.99 -15.31 21.58
C LEU A 664 -10.59 -16.07 20.38
N GLY A 665 -11.78 -16.64 20.55
CA GLY A 665 -12.54 -17.27 19.49
C GLY A 665 -13.32 -16.30 18.58
N GLY A 666 -13.17 -14.97 18.78
CA GLY A 666 -13.82 -13.94 17.95
C GLY A 666 -15.30 -13.69 18.25
N TRP A 667 -15.80 -14.08 19.43
CA TRP A 667 -17.20 -13.86 19.81
C TRP A 667 -17.47 -12.39 20.18
N TYR A 668 -16.47 -11.69 20.70
CA TYR A 668 -16.54 -10.29 21.15
C TYR A 668 -15.36 -9.53 20.57
N ASP A 669 -15.57 -8.26 20.25
CA ASP A 669 -14.52 -7.34 19.78
C ASP A 669 -13.79 -6.64 20.95
N ILE A 670 -14.49 -6.55 22.10
CA ILE A 670 -13.98 -5.95 23.32
C ILE A 670 -14.73 -6.48 24.55
N ILE A 671 -14.04 -6.63 25.68
CA ILE A 671 -14.64 -7.04 26.95
C ILE A 671 -14.55 -5.92 28.00
N VAL A 672 -15.67 -5.61 28.63
CA VAL A 672 -15.76 -4.73 29.81
C VAL A 672 -15.55 -5.55 31.07
N CYS A 673 -14.49 -5.26 31.80
CA CYS A 673 -14.09 -5.86 33.06
C CYS A 673 -14.48 -4.98 34.24
N MET A 674 -14.89 -5.57 35.34
CA MET A 674 -15.36 -4.84 36.51
C MET A 674 -14.22 -4.28 37.36
N TYR A 675 -13.05 -4.95 37.38
CA TYR A 675 -11.87 -4.57 38.14
C TYR A 675 -10.57 -4.89 37.41
N HIS A 676 -9.48 -4.32 37.87
CA HIS A 676 -8.16 -4.34 37.26
C HIS A 676 -7.71 -5.76 36.84
N ASP A 677 -7.57 -6.68 37.81
CA ASP A 677 -6.98 -8.00 37.54
C ASP A 677 -7.86 -8.90 36.67
N GLN A 678 -9.18 -8.64 36.64
CA GLN A 678 -10.09 -9.38 35.76
C GLN A 678 -9.72 -9.27 34.30
N GLY A 679 -9.25 -8.11 33.86
CA GLY A 679 -8.81 -7.88 32.47
C GLY A 679 -7.31 -7.98 32.28
N HIS A 680 -6.49 -7.53 33.26
CA HIS A 680 -5.03 -7.53 33.13
C HIS A 680 -4.43 -8.93 33.11
N ILE A 681 -4.92 -9.84 33.97
CA ILE A 681 -4.38 -11.22 34.03
C ILE A 681 -4.50 -11.92 32.68
N PRO A 682 -5.68 -12.03 32.05
CA PRO A 682 -5.79 -12.68 30.74
C PRO A 682 -4.99 -11.98 29.66
N THR A 683 -5.00 -10.65 29.60
CA THR A 683 -4.25 -9.87 28.60
C THR A 683 -2.75 -10.11 28.71
N LYS A 684 -2.20 -10.05 29.93
CA LYS A 684 -0.76 -10.26 30.15
C LYS A 684 -0.36 -11.72 29.98
N THR A 685 -1.24 -12.66 30.30
CA THR A 685 -0.99 -14.10 30.06
C THR A 685 -0.83 -14.41 28.58
N ILE A 686 -1.56 -13.69 27.70
CA ILE A 686 -1.49 -13.86 26.25
C ILE A 686 -0.33 -13.07 25.65
N GLY A 687 -0.14 -11.81 26.04
CA GLY A 687 0.78 -10.86 25.43
C GLY A 687 2.23 -10.92 25.95
N PHE A 688 2.49 -11.63 27.07
CA PHE A 688 3.83 -11.71 27.68
C PHE A 688 4.35 -13.13 27.62
N VAL A 689 5.25 -13.39 26.70
CA VAL A 689 5.84 -14.72 26.48
C VAL A 689 7.28 -14.76 27.00
N TYR A 690 7.50 -15.57 28.05
CA TYR A 690 8.84 -15.77 28.65
C TYR A 690 9.56 -16.95 27.97
N ASP A 691 10.75 -16.69 27.39
CA ASP A 691 11.63 -17.73 26.86
C ASP A 691 12.46 -18.34 27.98
N ARG A 692 12.10 -19.57 28.39
CA ARG A 692 12.79 -20.29 29.47
C ARG A 692 14.23 -20.68 29.10
N THR A 693 14.54 -20.80 27.81
CA THR A 693 15.86 -21.21 27.32
C THR A 693 16.82 -20.03 27.40
N LYS A 694 16.38 -18.85 27.00
CA LYS A 694 17.17 -17.62 27.01
C LYS A 694 17.08 -16.85 28.32
N GLN A 695 16.17 -17.25 29.22
CA GLN A 695 15.84 -16.57 30.49
C GLN A 695 15.46 -15.06 30.28
N THR A 696 14.81 -14.76 29.17
CA THR A 696 14.37 -13.42 28.79
C THR A 696 12.91 -13.40 28.34
N TRP A 697 12.29 -12.24 28.37
CA TRP A 697 10.98 -12.05 27.75
C TRP A 697 11.13 -12.07 26.22
N LYS A 698 10.43 -13.00 25.55
CA LYS A 698 10.43 -13.15 24.10
C LYS A 698 9.59 -12.05 23.42
N ALA A 699 8.49 -11.66 24.05
CA ALA A 699 7.59 -10.60 23.61
C ALA A 699 6.96 -9.88 24.79
N VAL A 700 6.88 -8.57 24.72
CA VAL A 700 6.08 -7.66 25.56
C VAL A 700 5.30 -6.80 24.60
N GLU A 701 4.11 -7.25 24.18
CA GLU A 701 3.38 -6.69 23.04
C GLU A 701 2.12 -5.91 23.46
N GLY A 702 1.90 -5.74 24.75
CA GLY A 702 0.75 -5.01 25.28
C GLY A 702 0.77 -3.52 24.94
N VAL A 703 -0.40 -2.96 24.68
CA VAL A 703 -0.63 -1.52 24.48
C VAL A 703 -1.68 -1.04 25.46
N ASN A 704 -1.40 0.10 26.08
CA ASN A 704 -2.35 0.79 26.96
C ASN A 704 -2.91 2.02 26.23
N ILE A 705 -4.24 2.14 26.17
CA ILE A 705 -4.95 3.21 25.49
C ILE A 705 -5.88 3.92 26.48
N THR A 706 -5.85 5.23 26.52
CA THR A 706 -6.80 6.00 27.34
C THR A 706 -7.99 6.43 26.49
N LEU A 707 -9.16 5.90 26.81
CA LEU A 707 -10.41 6.19 26.13
C LEU A 707 -11.16 7.36 26.77
N GLY A 708 -11.89 8.13 25.96
CA GLY A 708 -12.72 9.26 26.40
C GLY A 708 -12.01 10.62 26.35
N LEU A 709 -10.72 10.66 26.02
CA LEU A 709 -10.00 11.89 25.78
C LEU A 709 -10.42 12.55 24.44
N PRO A 710 -10.32 13.88 24.30
CA PRO A 710 -10.56 14.57 23.02
C PRO A 710 -9.43 14.36 22.00
N ILE A 711 -8.33 13.74 22.41
CA ILE A 711 -7.14 13.41 21.61
C ILE A 711 -6.81 11.93 21.74
N ILE A 712 -6.20 11.35 20.71
CA ILE A 712 -5.79 9.95 20.75
C ILE A 712 -4.54 9.79 21.61
N ARG A 713 -4.62 8.88 22.59
CA ARG A 713 -3.48 8.53 23.44
C ARG A 713 -3.30 7.03 23.55
N THR A 714 -2.15 6.56 23.08
CA THR A 714 -1.66 5.19 23.30
C THR A 714 -0.34 5.22 24.07
N SER A 715 0.05 4.09 24.62
CA SER A 715 1.33 3.98 25.33
C SER A 715 1.86 2.55 25.36
N VAL A 716 3.16 2.43 25.64
CA VAL A 716 3.76 1.16 26.03
C VAL A 716 3.12 0.63 27.33
N ASP A 717 3.04 -0.71 27.45
CA ASP A 717 2.50 -1.39 28.66
C ASP A 717 3.61 -1.97 29.54
N HIS A 718 4.71 -1.21 29.73
CA HIS A 718 5.80 -1.55 30.64
C HIS A 718 6.31 -0.31 31.38
N GLY A 719 7.13 -0.50 32.41
CA GLY A 719 7.77 0.58 33.18
C GLY A 719 9.03 1.11 32.49
N THR A 720 9.76 1.97 33.22
CA THR A 720 11.01 2.62 32.74
C THR A 720 12.21 1.68 32.58
N ASP A 721 12.12 0.47 33.12
CA ASP A 721 13.15 -0.59 32.99
C ASP A 721 14.58 -0.12 33.30
N PHE A 722 14.73 0.63 34.40
CA PHE A 722 16.02 1.20 34.84
C PHE A 722 17.18 0.19 34.90
N PRO A 723 16.99 -1.09 35.32
CA PRO A 723 18.08 -2.07 35.35
C PRO A 723 18.68 -2.38 33.98
N HIS A 724 17.95 -2.23 32.88
CA HIS A 724 18.39 -2.52 31.51
C HIS A 724 18.63 -1.27 30.66
N ALA A 725 18.24 -0.08 31.15
CA ALA A 725 18.40 1.17 30.44
C ALA A 725 19.86 1.46 30.07
N GLY A 726 20.11 1.92 28.85
CA GLY A 726 21.45 2.26 28.34
C GLY A 726 22.31 1.05 27.96
N LYS A 727 21.74 -0.17 27.87
CA LYS A 727 22.46 -1.38 27.50
C LYS A 727 22.17 -1.88 26.10
N GLY A 728 21.21 -1.29 25.41
CA GLY A 728 20.78 -1.73 24.09
C GLY A 728 19.99 -3.05 24.09
N GLU A 729 19.48 -3.48 25.26
CA GLU A 729 18.80 -4.76 25.43
C GLU A 729 17.28 -4.67 25.42
N SER A 730 16.71 -3.48 25.63
CA SER A 730 15.26 -3.27 25.72
C SER A 730 14.57 -3.47 24.37
N ASN A 731 13.36 -4.06 24.41
CA ASN A 731 12.58 -4.41 23.23
C ASN A 731 11.60 -3.29 22.87
N GLU A 732 11.56 -2.91 21.59
CA GLU A 732 10.76 -1.82 21.04
C GLU A 732 9.33 -2.20 20.63
N LEU A 733 8.97 -3.51 20.63
CA LEU A 733 7.68 -3.98 20.08
C LEU A 733 6.45 -3.33 20.71
N SER A 734 6.48 -3.07 22.02
CA SER A 734 5.37 -2.39 22.69
C SER A 734 5.17 -0.96 22.17
N LEU A 735 6.25 -0.26 21.83
CA LEU A 735 6.19 1.08 21.24
C LEU A 735 5.68 1.02 19.79
N VAL A 736 6.17 0.09 18.99
CA VAL A 736 5.69 -0.13 17.61
C VAL A 736 4.20 -0.44 17.60
N ASN A 737 3.74 -1.34 18.46
CA ASN A 737 2.33 -1.69 18.60
C ASN A 737 1.49 -0.49 19.08
N ALA A 738 2.02 0.34 19.97
CA ALA A 738 1.34 1.56 20.43
C ALA A 738 1.18 2.58 19.28
N ILE A 739 2.20 2.72 18.41
CA ILE A 739 2.13 3.54 17.20
C ILE A 739 1.08 2.96 16.24
N ASP A 740 1.04 1.65 16.03
CA ASP A 740 0.07 1.00 15.15
C ASP A 740 -1.38 1.19 15.62
N TYR A 741 -1.63 1.12 16.93
CA TYR A 741 -2.94 1.45 17.50
C TYR A 741 -3.30 2.91 17.30
N ALA A 742 -2.35 3.84 17.55
CA ALA A 742 -2.56 5.26 17.31
C ALA A 742 -2.92 5.55 15.84
N LEU A 743 -2.23 4.91 14.90
CA LEU A 743 -2.50 5.00 13.46
C LEU A 743 -3.88 4.47 13.06
N ARG A 744 -4.32 3.37 13.66
CA ARG A 744 -5.66 2.81 13.40
C ARG A 744 -6.76 3.74 13.89
N MET A 745 -6.56 4.44 15.01
CA MET A 745 -7.52 5.37 15.60
C MET A 745 -7.48 6.76 14.93
N ALA A 746 -6.35 7.15 14.29
CA ALA A 746 -6.18 8.43 13.60
C ALA A 746 -6.74 8.44 12.16
N ARG A 747 -7.17 7.29 11.66
CA ARG A 747 -7.78 7.09 10.32
C ARG A 747 -9.28 7.34 10.43
#